data_e3c4040991031af99f54b99b2d3a2b80
#
_entry.id   e3c4040991031af99f54b99b2d3a2b80
#
_cell.length_a   1.000
_cell.length_b   1.000
_cell.length_c   1.000
_cell.angle_alpha   90.00
_cell.angle_beta   90.00
_cell.angle_gamma   90.00
#
_symmetry.space_group_name_H-M   'P 1'
#
loop_
_entity.id
_entity.type
_entity.pdbx_description
1 polymer ?
#
loop_
_entity_poly.entity_id
_entity_poly.type
_entity_poly.pdbx_seq_one_letter_code
_entity_poly.pdbx_strand_id
1 'polypeptide(L)'
;MKVIKRNGEEVAFESEKIYQAITKAMGETEIGYEEHIVNEVVEYISDISRQHPVPLHIEEIQDMIETTLMDKGRFDVAKRYILYRDERNRERDKIWDMTDLQKDIYEKKYRFQGESFSQFLDRVSGGNSYVRKLMQKKRFLPAGRILANRGLNERGKKVCYSNCFVNTPPQDNLESIFQVASDMARTYSYGGGVGISLKHLRPKGAVVNNSADETTGAVSFMDLYSTTTGLIGMRGRRGALMITLPVDHPDIEDFVDVKNDLSKVNFANISIMISDEFMEAVENDANWTMKFEVEDTGEVITKTIKARKLFRKIAESNHKMAEPGILFWDRVQSYHIKSEDENFEFSATNPCGELPLDEGGSCLLSSINLSEYVLNPFTDDAMFDYEQFTTDIPHIVEFMDDLLEEGIQHLPLEQQKKSARNYRQIGIGVMGLADMFIKMGITYADLESNGLMSTIMEVMSNTILQSNALLAKERGAYPEYSSDVLNTTYLESVANDITMEMIGKYGLRNSQLLSIAPTGSISTMLGVSGGVEPIFAISHNRKSESLGDGEDVVYKVYAQIVQDYMNASGITKEDELPEYFVTSHDISYEDRIEFQGTIQTYVDNAISSTVNLPNSATVEDIEKVYQLAWMYGLKGVTIYRDGCMREGILTTNDVEPEKPKDMYEDDYTDEEREILDGLLNDMGKCPECGGEMVYTNNCTLCLDCGHSPCS
;
A
#
# COMPACT_ATOMS: atom_id res chain seq x y z
N MET A 1 37.45 10.56 22.09
CA MET A 1 37.34 9.10 22.07
C MET A 1 36.01 8.72 21.51
N LYS A 2 35.98 7.83 20.54
CA LYS A 2 34.76 7.40 19.85
C LYS A 2 34.61 5.88 19.93
N VAL A 3 33.40 5.40 19.77
CA VAL A 3 33.07 3.97 19.63
C VAL A 3 32.22 3.75 18.40
N ILE A 4 32.32 2.57 17.80
CA ILE A 4 31.51 2.15 16.68
C ILE A 4 30.32 1.39 17.24
N LYS A 5 29.12 1.92 17.00
CA LYS A 5 27.87 1.20 17.29
C LYS A 5 27.69 0.00 16.36
N ARG A 6 26.78 -0.91 16.68
CA ARG A 6 26.43 -2.08 15.85
C ARG A 6 25.97 -1.72 14.43
N ASN A 7 25.39 -0.53 14.25
CA ASN A 7 24.96 -0.01 12.93
C ASN A 7 26.10 0.65 12.14
N GLY A 8 27.35 0.61 12.65
CA GLY A 8 28.51 1.23 12.02
C GLY A 8 28.72 2.72 12.34
N GLU A 9 27.80 3.36 13.07
CA GLU A 9 27.89 4.77 13.44
C GLU A 9 28.98 5.00 14.49
N GLU A 10 29.83 6.00 14.27
CA GLU A 10 30.80 6.47 15.27
C GLU A 10 30.16 7.49 16.21
N VAL A 11 30.12 7.17 17.50
CA VAL A 11 29.60 8.06 18.55
C VAL A 11 30.63 8.32 19.64
N ALA A 12 30.39 9.33 20.49
CA ALA A 12 31.23 9.57 21.66
C ALA A 12 31.20 8.39 22.62
N PHE A 13 32.37 8.03 23.17
CA PHE A 13 32.49 7.03 24.25
C PHE A 13 31.95 7.63 25.56
N GLU A 14 31.00 6.96 26.19
CA GLU A 14 30.40 7.37 27.45
C GLU A 14 30.64 6.30 28.52
N SER A 15 31.64 6.53 29.38
CA SER A 15 32.00 5.60 30.47
C SER A 15 30.88 5.41 31.49
N GLU A 16 30.01 6.40 31.65
CA GLU A 16 28.83 6.36 32.53
C GLU A 16 27.89 5.20 32.18
N LYS A 17 27.71 4.93 30.88
CA LYS A 17 26.87 3.80 30.43
C LYS A 17 27.43 2.44 30.85
N ILE A 18 28.76 2.30 30.89
CA ILE A 18 29.44 1.08 31.37
C ILE A 18 29.22 0.95 32.88
N TYR A 19 29.43 2.07 33.61
CA TYR A 19 29.23 2.13 35.04
C TYR A 19 27.81 1.68 35.44
N GLN A 20 26.79 2.24 34.82
CA GLN A 20 25.39 1.93 35.10
C GLN A 20 25.05 0.46 34.77
N ALA A 21 25.56 -0.08 33.64
CA ALA A 21 25.32 -1.45 33.25
C ALA A 21 25.92 -2.48 34.24
N ILE A 22 27.13 -2.23 34.71
CA ILE A 22 27.79 -3.10 35.70
C ILE A 22 27.09 -2.98 37.06
N THR A 23 26.77 -1.75 37.49
CA THR A 23 26.07 -1.50 38.76
C THR A 23 24.72 -2.22 38.81
N LYS A 24 23.99 -2.18 37.72
CA LYS A 24 22.70 -2.89 37.60
C LYS A 24 22.91 -4.41 37.72
N ALA A 25 23.90 -4.97 37.00
CA ALA A 25 24.20 -6.40 37.08
C ALA A 25 24.62 -6.83 38.47
N MET A 26 25.40 -5.99 39.21
CA MET A 26 25.81 -6.26 40.61
C MET A 26 24.62 -6.25 41.57
N GLY A 27 23.67 -5.32 41.39
CA GLY A 27 22.49 -5.23 42.22
C GLY A 27 21.59 -6.47 42.19
N GLU A 28 21.75 -7.31 41.18
CA GLU A 28 21.02 -8.58 41.00
C GLU A 28 21.79 -9.82 41.48
N THR A 29 22.94 -9.65 42.15
CA THR A 29 23.77 -10.74 42.67
C THR A 29 23.68 -10.81 44.20
N GLU A 30 23.93 -12.00 44.78
CA GLU A 30 23.90 -12.20 46.24
C GLU A 30 25.03 -11.45 46.97
N ILE A 31 26.17 -11.24 46.33
CA ILE A 31 27.33 -10.52 46.91
C ILE A 31 27.05 -9.01 46.94
N GLY A 32 26.19 -8.54 46.04
CA GLY A 32 25.75 -7.16 45.96
C GLY A 32 26.77 -6.20 45.29
N TYR A 33 26.58 -4.90 45.55
CA TYR A 33 27.31 -3.82 44.90
C TYR A 33 28.66 -3.56 45.55
N GLU A 34 29.72 -3.48 44.74
CA GLU A 34 31.10 -3.13 45.12
C GLU A 34 31.64 -2.03 44.21
N GLU A 35 31.57 -0.79 44.68
CA GLU A 35 31.90 0.42 43.90
C GLU A 35 33.32 0.40 43.34
N HIS A 36 34.29 -0.12 44.13
CA HIS A 36 35.71 -0.16 43.72
C HIS A 36 35.92 -1.04 42.49
N ILE A 37 35.21 -2.19 42.38
CA ILE A 37 35.29 -3.05 41.21
C ILE A 37 34.67 -2.41 39.99
N VAL A 38 33.49 -1.73 40.14
CA VAL A 38 32.88 -1.01 39.04
C VAL A 38 33.83 0.05 38.48
N ASN A 39 34.43 0.86 39.37
CA ASN A 39 35.36 1.91 38.99
C ASN A 39 36.62 1.34 38.30
N GLU A 40 37.19 0.28 38.81
CA GLU A 40 38.38 -0.38 38.20
C GLU A 40 38.08 -0.93 36.80
N VAL A 41 36.89 -1.53 36.57
CA VAL A 41 36.49 -2.04 35.26
C VAL A 41 36.26 -0.87 34.31
N VAL A 42 35.56 0.18 34.72
CA VAL A 42 35.27 1.37 33.90
C VAL A 42 36.58 2.08 33.51
N GLU A 43 37.52 2.25 34.46
CA GLU A 43 38.82 2.88 34.23
C GLU A 43 39.67 2.06 33.24
N TYR A 44 39.75 0.75 33.42
CA TYR A 44 40.47 -0.16 32.54
C TYR A 44 39.97 -0.13 31.10
N ILE A 45 38.63 -0.21 30.91
CA ILE A 45 38.02 -0.15 29.58
C ILE A 45 38.24 1.24 28.95
N SER A 46 38.14 2.30 29.75
CA SER A 46 38.36 3.67 29.30
C SER A 46 39.80 3.89 28.83
N ASP A 47 40.79 3.31 29.53
CA ASP A 47 42.17 3.44 29.17
C ASP A 47 42.55 2.64 27.92
N ILE A 48 42.03 1.43 27.75
CA ILE A 48 42.20 0.68 26.50
C ILE A 48 41.57 1.45 25.34
N SER A 49 40.37 1.95 25.52
CA SER A 49 39.68 2.69 24.46
C SER A 49 40.40 3.99 24.07
N ARG A 50 41.11 4.64 24.99
CA ARG A 50 41.96 5.83 24.71
C ARG A 50 43.25 5.48 23.95
N GLN A 51 43.83 4.33 24.22
CA GLN A 51 45.11 3.90 23.64
C GLN A 51 44.94 3.16 22.31
N HIS A 52 43.67 2.72 22.01
CA HIS A 52 43.42 1.96 20.78
C HIS A 52 43.49 2.87 19.54
N PRO A 53 44.22 2.45 18.47
CA PRO A 53 44.51 3.30 17.30
C PRO A 53 43.28 3.62 16.47
N VAL A 54 42.23 2.82 16.56
CA VAL A 54 40.94 3.00 15.89
C VAL A 54 39.77 2.91 16.91
N PRO A 55 38.60 3.53 16.67
CA PRO A 55 37.46 3.37 17.55
C PRO A 55 37.10 1.87 17.72
N LEU A 56 36.93 1.41 18.96
CA LEU A 56 36.49 0.05 19.26
C LEU A 56 35.00 -0.13 18.92
N HIS A 57 34.67 -1.36 18.47
CA HIS A 57 33.26 -1.74 18.30
C HIS A 57 32.60 -2.01 19.66
N ILE A 58 31.30 -1.68 19.78
CA ILE A 58 30.58 -1.84 21.06
C ILE A 58 30.63 -3.30 21.58
N GLU A 59 30.66 -4.30 20.69
CA GLU A 59 30.76 -5.70 21.09
C GLU A 59 32.11 -6.02 21.73
N GLU A 60 33.22 -5.48 21.19
CA GLU A 60 34.56 -5.65 21.76
C GLU A 60 34.62 -5.05 23.16
N ILE A 61 33.97 -3.89 23.37
CA ILE A 61 33.88 -3.28 24.71
C ILE A 61 33.08 -4.17 25.66
N GLN A 62 32.00 -4.77 25.23
CA GLN A 62 31.21 -5.68 26.07
C GLN A 62 31.96 -6.95 26.42
N ASP A 63 32.66 -7.55 25.47
CA ASP A 63 33.50 -8.72 25.71
C ASP A 63 34.63 -8.42 26.70
N MET A 64 35.24 -7.22 26.60
CA MET A 64 36.24 -6.75 27.56
C MET A 64 35.65 -6.56 28.98
N ILE A 65 34.42 -6.03 29.09
CA ILE A 65 33.74 -5.90 30.40
C ILE A 65 33.55 -7.28 31.03
N GLU A 66 33.02 -8.24 30.26
CA GLU A 66 32.80 -9.62 30.72
C GLU A 66 34.08 -10.28 31.23
N THR A 67 35.14 -10.21 30.41
CA THR A 67 36.45 -10.78 30.75
C THR A 67 37.04 -10.10 31.98
N THR A 68 36.99 -8.76 32.06
CA THR A 68 37.54 -8.02 33.20
C THR A 68 36.78 -8.32 34.50
N LEU A 69 35.45 -8.47 34.47
CA LEU A 69 34.69 -8.92 35.63
C LEU A 69 35.05 -10.31 36.10
N MET A 70 35.33 -11.23 35.17
CA MET A 70 35.82 -12.59 35.48
C MET A 70 37.24 -12.54 36.12
N ASP A 71 38.14 -11.73 35.57
CA ASP A 71 39.51 -11.57 36.08
C ASP A 71 39.54 -10.95 37.50
N LYS A 72 38.53 -10.12 37.82
CA LYS A 72 38.32 -9.59 39.18
C LYS A 72 37.63 -10.57 40.13
N GLY A 73 37.38 -11.80 39.70
CA GLY A 73 36.74 -12.85 40.50
C GLY A 73 35.22 -12.68 40.69
N ARG A 74 34.60 -11.71 40.01
CA ARG A 74 33.16 -11.47 40.06
C ARG A 74 32.44 -12.27 38.96
N PHE A 75 32.59 -13.59 39.01
CA PHE A 75 31.92 -14.51 38.08
C PHE A 75 30.40 -14.42 38.14
N ASP A 76 29.84 -14.11 39.31
CA ASP A 76 28.41 -13.88 39.54
C ASP A 76 27.89 -12.68 38.72
N VAL A 77 28.62 -11.57 38.75
CA VAL A 77 28.31 -10.35 38.00
C VAL A 77 28.51 -10.56 36.50
N ALA A 78 29.63 -11.16 36.08
CA ALA A 78 29.92 -11.47 34.70
C ALA A 78 28.81 -12.36 34.10
N LYS A 79 28.40 -13.41 34.82
CA LYS A 79 27.29 -14.28 34.40
C LYS A 79 25.96 -13.51 34.24
N ARG A 80 25.67 -12.61 35.18
CA ARG A 80 24.42 -11.80 35.11
C ARG A 80 24.49 -10.80 33.97
N TYR A 81 25.64 -10.19 33.74
CA TYR A 81 25.90 -9.27 32.63
C TYR A 81 25.72 -9.97 31.27
N ILE A 82 26.29 -11.18 31.09
CA ILE A 82 26.14 -12.01 29.88
C ILE A 82 24.72 -12.40 29.67
N LEU A 83 23.98 -12.86 30.70
CA LEU A 83 22.58 -13.21 30.59
C LEU A 83 21.71 -12.01 30.20
N TYR A 84 21.96 -10.85 30.82
CA TYR A 84 21.27 -9.61 30.49
C TYR A 84 21.56 -9.16 29.04
N ARG A 85 22.84 -9.30 28.60
CA ARG A 85 23.22 -9.03 27.21
C ARG A 85 22.50 -10.00 26.25
N ASP A 86 22.46 -11.29 26.58
CA ASP A 86 21.79 -12.33 25.79
C ASP A 86 20.26 -12.09 25.75
N GLU A 87 19.63 -11.78 26.88
CA GLU A 87 18.21 -11.38 26.93
C GLU A 87 17.94 -10.15 26.07
N ARG A 88 18.76 -9.11 26.19
CA ARG A 88 18.67 -7.90 25.36
C ARG A 88 18.90 -8.17 23.87
N ASN A 89 19.80 -9.07 23.53
CA ASN A 89 20.03 -9.50 22.15
C ASN A 89 18.83 -10.30 21.65
N ARG A 90 18.30 -11.23 22.44
CA ARG A 90 17.08 -11.98 22.10
C ARG A 90 15.87 -11.07 21.95
N GLU A 91 15.69 -10.06 22.81
CA GLU A 91 14.63 -9.05 22.66
C GLU A 91 14.80 -8.21 21.39
N ARG A 92 16.04 -7.86 21.03
CA ARG A 92 16.34 -7.11 19.79
C ARG A 92 16.18 -7.94 18.53
N ASP A 93 16.56 -9.21 18.60
CA ASP A 93 16.47 -10.18 17.51
C ASP A 93 15.11 -10.91 17.51
N LYS A 94 14.22 -10.56 18.46
CA LYS A 94 12.88 -11.12 18.50
C LYS A 94 12.18 -10.72 17.22
N ILE A 95 12.21 -11.63 16.24
CA ILE A 95 11.32 -11.60 15.08
C ILE A 95 9.90 -11.54 15.66
N TRP A 96 9.03 -10.73 15.06
CA TRP A 96 7.61 -10.82 15.38
C TRP A 96 7.20 -12.30 15.34
N ASP A 97 6.35 -12.73 16.25
CA ASP A 97 5.76 -14.05 16.19
C ASP A 97 4.94 -14.13 14.90
N MET A 98 5.53 -14.71 13.88
CA MET A 98 5.01 -14.71 12.51
C MET A 98 4.55 -16.11 12.12
N THR A 99 3.37 -16.20 11.54
CA THR A 99 2.93 -17.39 10.82
C THR A 99 3.84 -17.65 9.60
N ASP A 100 3.78 -18.84 9.02
CA ASP A 100 4.57 -19.18 7.82
C ASP A 100 4.32 -18.21 6.66
N LEU A 101 3.06 -17.79 6.45
CA LEU A 101 2.71 -16.81 5.41
C LEU A 101 3.35 -15.43 5.67
N GLN A 102 3.26 -14.95 6.91
CA GLN A 102 3.84 -13.66 7.30
C GLN A 102 5.36 -13.65 7.12
N LYS A 103 6.01 -14.77 7.53
CA LYS A 103 7.44 -14.97 7.36
C LYS A 103 7.84 -15.04 5.88
N ASP A 104 7.07 -15.74 5.06
CA ASP A 104 7.30 -15.84 3.61
C ASP A 104 7.23 -14.46 2.94
N ILE A 105 6.23 -13.63 3.32
CA ILE A 105 6.12 -12.24 2.85
C ILE A 105 7.32 -11.41 3.28
N TYR A 106 7.73 -11.49 4.55
CA TYR A 106 8.91 -10.79 5.05
C TYR A 106 10.18 -11.18 4.28
N GLU A 107 10.45 -12.48 4.17
CA GLU A 107 11.68 -13.00 3.55
C GLU A 107 11.75 -12.74 2.04
N LYS A 108 10.65 -12.94 1.31
CA LYS A 108 10.63 -12.79 -0.15
C LYS A 108 10.51 -11.36 -0.64
N LYS A 109 9.77 -10.51 0.10
CA LYS A 109 9.46 -9.15 -0.38
C LYS A 109 10.33 -8.06 0.24
N TYR A 110 10.74 -8.19 1.51
CA TYR A 110 11.31 -7.08 2.28
C TYR A 110 12.73 -7.33 2.78
N ARG A 111 13.07 -8.55 3.12
CA ARG A 111 14.38 -8.91 3.64
C ARG A 111 15.46 -8.78 2.55
N PHE A 112 16.56 -8.09 2.87
CA PHE A 112 17.70 -8.00 1.97
C PHE A 112 18.76 -9.04 2.37
N GLN A 113 19.15 -9.90 1.42
CA GLN A 113 20.32 -10.82 1.44
C GLN A 113 20.83 -11.24 2.82
N GLY A 114 20.03 -11.97 3.58
CA GLY A 114 20.48 -12.58 4.84
C GLY A 114 20.58 -11.63 6.04
N GLU A 115 20.10 -10.36 5.92
CA GLU A 115 20.03 -9.47 7.09
C GLU A 115 19.17 -10.08 8.21
N SER A 116 19.57 -9.87 9.47
CA SER A 116 18.73 -10.22 10.62
C SER A 116 17.53 -9.28 10.71
N PHE A 117 16.51 -9.65 11.49
CA PHE A 117 15.35 -8.78 11.70
C PHE A 117 15.74 -7.43 12.34
N SER A 118 16.70 -7.44 13.27
CA SER A 118 17.24 -6.21 13.85
C SER A 118 17.91 -5.33 12.80
N GLN A 119 18.73 -5.91 11.92
CA GLN A 119 19.37 -5.18 10.82
C GLN A 119 18.36 -4.63 9.82
N PHE A 120 17.28 -5.37 9.55
CA PHE A 120 16.16 -4.89 8.75
C PHE A 120 15.51 -3.65 9.38
N LEU A 121 15.19 -3.70 10.68
CA LEU A 121 14.60 -2.55 11.39
C LEU A 121 15.57 -1.35 11.41
N ASP A 122 16.86 -1.57 11.62
CA ASP A 122 17.88 -0.52 11.60
C ASP A 122 18.03 0.12 10.22
N ARG A 123 18.05 -0.69 9.16
CA ARG A 123 18.09 -0.22 7.77
C ARG A 123 16.85 0.62 7.42
N VAL A 124 15.66 0.11 7.75
CA VAL A 124 14.41 0.80 7.39
C VAL A 124 14.19 2.05 8.22
N SER A 125 14.54 2.06 9.51
CA SER A 125 14.44 3.25 10.35
C SER A 125 15.53 4.30 10.08
N GLY A 126 16.61 3.93 9.36
CA GLY A 126 17.72 4.84 9.08
C GLY A 126 18.41 5.39 10.33
N GLY A 127 18.45 4.61 11.40
CA GLY A 127 19.01 5.02 12.68
C GLY A 127 18.06 5.80 13.60
N ASN A 128 16.85 6.13 13.16
CA ASN A 128 15.84 6.76 14.01
C ASN A 128 15.34 5.74 15.05
N SER A 129 15.80 5.89 16.29
CA SER A 129 15.53 4.94 17.37
C SER A 129 14.07 4.91 17.81
N TYR A 130 13.33 6.04 17.64
CA TYR A 130 11.91 6.12 17.98
C TYR A 130 11.07 5.35 16.96
N VAL A 131 11.24 5.65 15.67
CA VAL A 131 10.55 4.94 14.59
C VAL A 131 10.87 3.45 14.58
N ARG A 132 12.14 3.08 14.87
CA ARG A 132 12.52 1.68 15.04
C ARG A 132 11.67 0.98 16.11
N LYS A 133 11.40 1.64 17.24
CA LYS A 133 10.53 1.11 18.30
C LYS A 133 9.08 1.00 17.85
N LEU A 134 8.57 1.99 17.09
CA LEU A 134 7.21 1.93 16.54
C LEU A 134 7.06 0.72 15.62
N MET A 135 8.02 0.50 14.73
CA MET A 135 8.05 -0.68 13.86
C MET A 135 8.13 -1.99 14.68
N GLN A 136 9.02 -2.04 15.67
CA GLN A 136 9.18 -3.21 16.54
C GLN A 136 7.89 -3.56 17.29
N LYS A 137 7.13 -2.54 17.72
CA LYS A 137 5.84 -2.67 18.39
C LYS A 137 4.66 -2.87 17.43
N LYS A 138 4.89 -3.02 16.14
CA LYS A 138 3.88 -3.12 15.08
C LYS A 138 2.94 -1.91 14.97
N ARG A 139 3.25 -0.77 15.58
CA ARG A 139 2.42 0.44 15.58
C ARG A 139 2.45 1.21 14.27
N PHE A 140 3.56 1.12 13.54
CA PHE A 140 3.79 1.87 12.31
C PHE A 140 4.68 1.09 11.35
N LEU A 141 4.32 1.12 10.06
CA LEU A 141 5.21 0.69 8.98
C LEU A 141 5.19 1.70 7.82
N PRO A 142 6.34 2.05 7.26
CA PRO A 142 6.39 2.68 5.96
C PRO A 142 5.99 1.67 4.88
N ALA A 143 5.57 2.17 3.72
CA ALA A 143 5.10 1.32 2.62
C ALA A 143 6.13 0.32 2.12
N GLY A 144 5.65 -0.73 1.47
CA GLY A 144 6.47 -1.89 1.10
C GLY A 144 7.71 -1.57 0.27
N ARG A 145 7.73 -0.48 -0.52
CA ARG A 145 8.93 -0.06 -1.27
C ARG A 145 10.01 0.49 -0.36
N ILE A 146 9.65 1.22 0.66
CA ILE A 146 10.60 1.73 1.66
C ILE A 146 11.18 0.55 2.44
N LEU A 147 10.32 -0.38 2.90
CA LEU A 147 10.75 -1.61 3.58
C LEU A 147 11.75 -2.42 2.73
N ALA A 148 11.48 -2.55 1.43
CA ALA A 148 12.32 -3.32 0.52
C ALA A 148 13.61 -2.60 0.11
N ASN A 149 13.58 -1.27 -0.07
CA ASN A 149 14.56 -0.55 -0.87
C ASN A 149 15.45 0.43 -0.09
N ARG A 150 15.04 0.94 1.08
CA ARG A 150 15.86 1.90 1.82
C ARG A 150 17.25 1.36 2.10
N GLY A 151 18.27 2.18 1.89
CA GLY A 151 19.68 1.82 2.05
C GLY A 151 20.28 0.92 0.95
N LEU A 152 19.50 0.55 -0.10
CA LEU A 152 20.01 -0.28 -1.19
C LEU A 152 20.69 0.53 -2.31
N ASN A 153 20.39 1.81 -2.45
CA ASN A 153 21.05 2.68 -3.41
C ASN A 153 22.56 2.79 -3.09
N GLU A 154 22.92 2.89 -1.82
CA GLU A 154 24.29 2.89 -1.34
C GLU A 154 25.05 1.58 -1.65
N ARG A 155 24.29 0.50 -1.85
CA ARG A 155 24.79 -0.83 -2.25
C ARG A 155 24.74 -1.05 -3.78
N GLY A 156 24.61 0.04 -4.57
CA GLY A 156 24.65 0.03 -6.02
C GLY A 156 23.35 -0.42 -6.72
N LYS A 157 22.23 -0.54 -6.00
CA LYS A 157 20.92 -0.83 -6.61
C LYS A 157 20.26 0.47 -7.10
N LYS A 158 19.62 0.42 -8.27
CA LYS A 158 18.80 1.53 -8.78
C LYS A 158 17.35 1.30 -8.38
N VAL A 159 16.94 1.86 -7.25
CA VAL A 159 15.59 1.68 -6.67
C VAL A 159 15.09 3.01 -6.13
N CYS A 160 13.76 3.19 -6.11
CA CYS A 160 13.10 4.34 -5.49
C CYS A 160 12.33 3.92 -4.23
N TYR A 161 11.91 4.91 -3.44
CA TYR A 161 11.12 4.69 -2.22
C TYR A 161 9.62 4.88 -2.46
N SER A 162 9.24 5.65 -3.49
CA SER A 162 7.84 5.86 -3.86
C SER A 162 7.23 4.60 -4.46
N ASN A 163 6.02 4.28 -4.04
CA ASN A 163 5.23 3.17 -4.56
C ASN A 163 4.49 3.56 -5.84
N CYS A 164 4.01 4.80 -5.89
CA CYS A 164 2.97 5.26 -6.78
C CYS A 164 3.37 6.56 -7.46
N PHE A 165 3.04 6.65 -8.75
CA PHE A 165 3.37 7.76 -9.61
C PHE A 165 2.19 8.08 -10.52
N VAL A 166 2.08 9.34 -10.92
CA VAL A 166 1.27 9.77 -12.06
C VAL A 166 2.22 10.35 -13.10
N ASN A 167 2.25 9.77 -14.29
CA ASN A 167 3.05 10.31 -15.37
C ASN A 167 2.31 11.47 -16.06
N THR A 168 3.06 12.38 -16.68
CA THR A 168 2.48 13.40 -17.56
C THR A 168 1.60 12.72 -18.63
N PRO A 169 0.34 13.16 -18.82
CA PRO A 169 -0.55 12.59 -19.82
C PRO A 169 0.03 12.71 -21.23
N PRO A 170 -0.20 11.72 -22.11
CA PRO A 170 0.21 11.84 -23.50
C PRO A 170 -0.51 13.03 -24.15
N GLN A 171 0.25 13.88 -24.84
CA GLN A 171 -0.28 14.88 -25.74
C GLN A 171 -0.71 14.22 -27.05
N ASP A 172 -1.57 14.89 -27.80
CA ASP A 172 -2.22 14.36 -29.00
C ASP A 172 -1.27 14.27 -30.23
N ASN A 173 -0.12 13.60 -30.03
CA ASN A 173 0.85 13.30 -31.07
C ASN A 173 1.62 12.02 -30.74
N LEU A 174 2.15 11.34 -31.79
CA LEU A 174 2.82 10.05 -31.65
C LEU A 174 4.06 10.12 -30.77
N GLU A 175 4.85 11.19 -30.86
CA GLU A 175 6.08 11.36 -30.09
C GLU A 175 5.76 11.33 -28.59
N SER A 176 4.76 12.08 -28.16
CA SER A 176 4.33 12.11 -26.75
C SER A 176 3.74 10.78 -26.31
N ILE A 177 2.90 10.14 -27.14
CA ILE A 177 2.29 8.83 -26.82
C ILE A 177 3.37 7.78 -26.53
N PHE A 178 4.39 7.68 -27.39
CA PHE A 178 5.50 6.72 -27.21
C PHE A 178 6.48 7.14 -26.11
N GLN A 179 6.66 8.45 -25.89
CA GLN A 179 7.47 8.94 -24.77
C GLN A 179 6.88 8.52 -23.44
N VAL A 180 5.55 8.63 -23.26
CA VAL A 180 4.87 8.18 -22.04
C VAL A 180 5.07 6.67 -21.83
N ALA A 181 4.99 5.83 -22.86
CA ALA A 181 5.29 4.41 -22.73
C ALA A 181 6.74 4.15 -22.27
N SER A 182 7.71 4.93 -22.77
CA SER A 182 9.11 4.87 -22.33
C SER A 182 9.28 5.29 -20.86
N ASP A 183 8.61 6.37 -20.44
CA ASP A 183 8.66 6.88 -19.08
C ASP A 183 8.00 5.91 -18.08
N MET A 184 6.91 5.26 -18.49
CA MET A 184 6.28 4.18 -17.73
C MET A 184 7.24 3.00 -17.54
N ALA A 185 7.87 2.51 -18.62
CA ALA A 185 8.85 1.42 -18.56
C ALA A 185 9.99 1.77 -17.61
N ARG A 186 10.47 3.02 -17.63
CA ARG A 186 11.51 3.52 -16.74
C ARG A 186 11.04 3.48 -15.28
N THR A 187 9.84 4.00 -15.00
CA THR A 187 9.24 4.02 -13.65
C THR A 187 9.04 2.61 -13.11
N TYR A 188 8.52 1.67 -13.92
CA TYR A 188 8.38 0.27 -13.55
C TYR A 188 9.72 -0.38 -13.19
N SER A 189 10.79 -0.07 -13.95
CA SER A 189 12.12 -0.63 -13.67
C SER A 189 12.70 -0.24 -12.30
N TYR A 190 12.20 0.85 -11.69
CA TYR A 190 12.54 1.29 -10.32
C TYR A 190 11.54 0.83 -9.26
N GLY A 191 10.44 0.24 -9.69
CA GLY A 191 9.49 -0.37 -8.78
C GLY A 191 8.18 0.37 -8.58
N GLY A 192 7.93 1.44 -9.32
CA GLY A 192 6.71 2.23 -9.18
C GLY A 192 5.51 1.63 -9.91
N GLY A 193 4.30 1.85 -9.39
CA GLY A 193 3.05 1.76 -10.13
C GLY A 193 2.72 3.10 -10.76
N VAL A 194 2.07 3.12 -11.92
CA VAL A 194 1.84 4.34 -12.71
C VAL A 194 0.36 4.56 -12.96
N GLY A 195 -0.09 5.82 -12.86
CA GLY A 195 -1.37 6.29 -13.38
C GLY A 195 -1.17 7.23 -14.56
N ILE A 196 -2.07 7.17 -15.53
CA ILE A 196 -2.11 8.09 -16.68
C ILE A 196 -3.56 8.46 -17.02
N SER A 197 -3.76 9.67 -17.54
CA SER A 197 -5.03 10.08 -18.15
C SER A 197 -4.87 10.19 -19.66
N LEU A 198 -5.87 9.73 -20.40
CA LEU A 198 -5.92 9.87 -21.86
C LEU A 198 -6.72 11.12 -22.31
N LYS A 199 -6.98 12.05 -21.40
CA LYS A 199 -7.85 13.22 -21.60
C LYS A 199 -7.50 14.07 -22.83
N HIS A 200 -6.24 14.08 -23.27
CA HIS A 200 -5.76 14.90 -24.37
C HIS A 200 -5.75 14.20 -25.73
N LEU A 201 -5.97 12.88 -25.79
CA LEU A 201 -5.94 12.15 -27.04
C LEU A 201 -7.26 12.33 -27.81
N ARG A 202 -7.17 12.69 -29.09
CA ARG A 202 -8.35 12.85 -29.95
C ARG A 202 -9.15 11.54 -30.09
N PRO A 203 -10.49 11.63 -30.20
CA PRO A 203 -11.33 10.47 -30.30
C PRO A 203 -11.22 9.78 -31.66
N LYS A 204 -11.67 8.54 -31.71
CA LYS A 204 -11.73 7.72 -32.91
C LYS A 204 -12.45 8.42 -34.06
N GLY A 205 -11.88 8.35 -35.25
CA GLY A 205 -12.40 8.98 -36.45
C GLY A 205 -12.05 10.46 -36.61
N ALA A 206 -11.33 11.07 -35.63
CA ALA A 206 -10.80 12.41 -35.79
C ALA A 206 -9.73 12.46 -36.87
N VAL A 207 -9.70 13.54 -37.65
CA VAL A 207 -8.80 13.74 -38.77
C VAL A 207 -7.34 13.79 -38.28
N VAL A 208 -6.45 13.11 -39.01
CA VAL A 208 -5.00 13.21 -38.84
C VAL A 208 -4.32 13.57 -40.16
N ASN A 209 -3.30 14.43 -40.09
CA ASN A 209 -2.58 14.90 -41.30
C ASN A 209 -1.44 13.95 -41.70
N ASN A 210 -1.77 12.65 -41.84
CA ASN A 210 -0.84 11.62 -42.29
C ASN A 210 -1.52 10.62 -43.24
N SER A 211 -0.86 9.55 -43.62
CA SER A 211 -1.36 8.54 -44.56
C SER A 211 -2.56 7.73 -44.07
N ALA A 212 -2.98 7.90 -42.81
CA ALA A 212 -4.11 7.16 -42.22
C ALA A 212 -5.45 7.92 -42.34
N ASP A 213 -5.41 9.23 -42.65
CA ASP A 213 -6.54 10.16 -42.73
C ASP A 213 -7.33 10.33 -41.44
N GLU A 214 -7.61 9.25 -40.69
CA GLU A 214 -8.35 9.25 -39.41
C GLU A 214 -7.58 8.45 -38.33
N THR A 215 -7.74 8.86 -37.06
CA THR A 215 -7.15 8.15 -35.91
C THR A 215 -8.03 6.97 -35.46
N THR A 216 -7.38 5.96 -34.88
CA THR A 216 -8.04 4.85 -34.19
C THR A 216 -8.60 5.23 -32.81
N GLY A 217 -8.29 6.45 -32.31
CA GLY A 217 -8.80 7.01 -31.07
C GLY A 217 -7.99 6.70 -29.81
N ALA A 218 -8.37 7.34 -28.71
CA ALA A 218 -7.69 7.24 -27.43
C ALA A 218 -7.61 5.81 -26.89
N VAL A 219 -8.70 5.04 -27.03
CA VAL A 219 -8.82 3.67 -26.50
C VAL A 219 -7.85 2.69 -27.17
N SER A 220 -7.50 2.89 -28.44
CA SER A 220 -6.57 2.01 -29.14
C SER A 220 -5.13 2.05 -28.57
N PHE A 221 -4.72 3.20 -28.01
CA PHE A 221 -3.39 3.34 -27.38
C PHE A 221 -3.30 2.69 -25.99
N MET A 222 -4.40 2.29 -25.40
CA MET A 222 -4.40 1.56 -24.11
C MET A 222 -3.64 0.23 -24.22
N ASP A 223 -3.68 -0.44 -25.37
CA ASP A 223 -2.93 -1.70 -25.58
C ASP A 223 -1.41 -1.48 -25.57
N LEU A 224 -0.91 -0.35 -26.08
CA LEU A 224 0.50 0.03 -25.98
C LEU A 224 0.93 0.13 -24.52
N TYR A 225 0.17 0.85 -23.70
CA TYR A 225 0.48 1.06 -22.29
C TYR A 225 0.31 -0.21 -21.46
N SER A 226 -0.73 -0.98 -21.72
CA SER A 226 -0.96 -2.28 -21.10
C SER A 226 0.17 -3.27 -21.42
N THR A 227 0.57 -3.38 -22.67
CA THR A 227 1.68 -4.25 -23.09
C THR A 227 3.00 -3.81 -22.44
N THR A 228 3.30 -2.51 -22.43
CA THR A 228 4.48 -1.96 -21.73
C THR A 228 4.51 -2.38 -20.26
N THR A 229 3.35 -2.31 -19.59
CA THR A 229 3.19 -2.74 -18.18
C THR A 229 3.45 -4.23 -17.99
N GLY A 230 2.95 -5.06 -18.92
CA GLY A 230 3.14 -6.52 -18.86
C GLY A 230 4.57 -6.98 -19.11
N LEU A 231 5.33 -6.23 -19.93
CA LEU A 231 6.71 -6.57 -20.29
C LEU A 231 7.72 -6.25 -19.18
N ILE A 232 7.50 -5.19 -18.40
CA ILE A 232 8.45 -4.76 -17.38
C ILE A 232 8.09 -5.36 -16.03
N GLY A 233 8.67 -6.52 -15.75
CA GLY A 233 8.49 -7.23 -14.48
C GLY A 233 9.56 -6.88 -13.43
N MET A 234 9.23 -7.09 -12.15
CA MET A 234 10.13 -6.96 -11.03
C MET A 234 9.97 -8.13 -10.07
N ARG A 235 11.02 -8.99 -9.92
CA ARG A 235 11.08 -10.07 -8.92
C ARG A 235 9.71 -10.75 -8.66
N GLY A 236 9.07 -11.28 -9.71
CA GLY A 236 7.78 -11.95 -9.58
C GLY A 236 6.55 -11.03 -9.45
N ARG A 237 6.69 -9.71 -9.68
CA ARG A 237 5.57 -8.76 -9.80
C ARG A 237 5.60 -8.12 -11.18
N ARG A 238 4.45 -7.97 -11.81
CA ARG A 238 4.25 -7.15 -13.02
C ARG A 238 4.15 -5.69 -12.63
N GLY A 239 4.32 -4.77 -13.59
CA GLY A 239 3.97 -3.37 -13.42
C GLY A 239 2.49 -3.23 -13.00
N ALA A 240 2.13 -2.11 -12.41
CA ALA A 240 0.74 -1.77 -12.10
C ALA A 240 0.39 -0.46 -12.79
N LEU A 241 -0.72 -0.43 -13.51
CA LEU A 241 -1.17 0.70 -14.31
C LEU A 241 -2.62 1.05 -13.98
N MET A 242 -2.91 2.35 -13.87
CA MET A 242 -4.25 2.92 -13.95
C MET A 242 -4.34 3.76 -15.21
N ILE A 243 -5.36 3.52 -16.02
CA ILE A 243 -5.71 4.39 -17.15
C ILE A 243 -7.04 5.06 -16.84
N THR A 244 -7.09 6.38 -16.97
CA THR A 244 -8.32 7.15 -16.75
C THR A 244 -8.75 7.87 -18.00
N LEU A 245 -10.09 8.04 -18.15
CA LEU A 245 -10.71 8.86 -19.19
C LEU A 245 -11.84 9.67 -18.58
N PRO A 246 -11.99 10.99 -18.91
CA PRO A 246 -13.13 11.78 -18.49
C PRO A 246 -14.45 11.31 -19.13
N VAL A 247 -15.53 11.42 -18.39
CA VAL A 247 -16.88 10.98 -18.82
C VAL A 247 -17.44 11.78 -19.98
N ASP A 248 -16.91 12.97 -20.26
CA ASP A 248 -17.24 13.85 -21.37
C ASP A 248 -16.41 13.61 -22.64
N HIS A 249 -15.51 12.62 -22.63
CA HIS A 249 -14.72 12.26 -23.80
C HIS A 249 -15.56 11.44 -24.80
N PRO A 250 -15.53 11.72 -26.14
CA PRO A 250 -16.35 11.02 -27.13
C PRO A 250 -16.11 9.50 -27.24
N ASP A 251 -14.92 9.01 -26.85
CA ASP A 251 -14.59 7.57 -26.83
C ASP A 251 -15.01 6.86 -25.54
N ILE A 252 -15.75 7.51 -24.63
CA ILE A 252 -16.07 6.93 -23.31
C ILE A 252 -16.84 5.62 -23.39
N GLU A 253 -17.73 5.44 -24.37
CA GLU A 253 -18.45 4.16 -24.54
C GLU A 253 -17.51 3.01 -24.94
N ASP A 254 -16.53 3.28 -25.83
CA ASP A 254 -15.50 2.30 -26.23
C ASP A 254 -14.56 2.01 -25.06
N PHE A 255 -14.25 3.01 -24.23
CA PHE A 255 -13.45 2.83 -23.00
C PHE A 255 -14.13 1.92 -21.98
N VAL A 256 -15.44 2.08 -21.76
CA VAL A 256 -16.25 1.21 -20.89
C VAL A 256 -16.22 -0.23 -21.38
N ASP A 257 -16.31 -0.42 -22.70
CA ASP A 257 -16.40 -1.75 -23.31
C ASP A 257 -15.06 -2.47 -23.47
N VAL A 258 -13.92 -1.78 -23.32
CA VAL A 258 -12.60 -2.35 -23.67
C VAL A 258 -12.27 -3.63 -22.89
N LYS A 259 -12.75 -3.75 -21.65
CA LYS A 259 -12.54 -4.93 -20.80
C LYS A 259 -13.47 -6.11 -21.12
N ASN A 260 -14.49 -5.92 -21.96
CA ASN A 260 -15.34 -7.01 -22.44
C ASN A 260 -14.56 -7.99 -23.34
N ASP A 261 -13.45 -7.55 -23.93
CA ASP A 261 -12.49 -8.39 -24.65
C ASP A 261 -11.32 -8.74 -23.70
N LEU A 262 -11.32 -9.96 -23.19
CA LEU A 262 -10.33 -10.46 -22.23
C LEU A 262 -8.91 -10.53 -22.81
N SER A 263 -8.73 -10.35 -24.13
CA SER A 263 -7.40 -10.29 -24.75
C SER A 263 -6.78 -8.88 -24.71
N LYS A 264 -7.56 -7.84 -24.38
CA LYS A 264 -7.14 -6.44 -24.40
C LYS A 264 -6.92 -5.88 -23.02
N VAL A 265 -5.98 -4.96 -22.92
CA VAL A 265 -5.71 -4.13 -21.74
C VAL A 265 -5.59 -4.93 -20.43
N ASN A 266 -5.01 -6.14 -20.47
CA ASN A 266 -4.96 -7.08 -19.34
C ASN A 266 -4.07 -6.64 -18.18
N PHE A 267 -3.15 -5.70 -18.41
CA PHE A 267 -2.18 -5.26 -17.41
C PHE A 267 -2.46 -3.84 -16.88
N ALA A 268 -3.68 -3.34 -17.08
CA ALA A 268 -4.11 -2.06 -16.55
C ALA A 268 -5.45 -2.16 -15.83
N ASN A 269 -5.61 -1.42 -14.74
CA ASN A 269 -6.92 -1.05 -14.21
C ASN A 269 -7.43 0.16 -14.97
N ILE A 270 -8.75 0.29 -15.11
CA ILE A 270 -9.36 1.43 -15.77
C ILE A 270 -10.38 2.11 -14.86
N SER A 271 -10.43 3.44 -14.88
CA SER A 271 -11.40 4.22 -14.12
C SER A 271 -11.90 5.42 -14.93
N ILE A 272 -13.16 5.79 -14.72
CA ILE A 272 -13.79 6.94 -15.35
C ILE A 272 -13.72 8.12 -14.38
N MET A 273 -13.28 9.28 -14.88
CA MET A 273 -13.37 10.54 -14.17
C MET A 273 -14.76 11.13 -14.38
N ILE A 274 -15.60 11.07 -13.36
CA ILE A 274 -16.99 11.52 -13.38
C ILE A 274 -17.10 12.92 -12.77
N SER A 275 -17.79 13.83 -13.46
CA SER A 275 -18.11 15.17 -12.98
C SER A 275 -19.42 15.19 -12.20
N ASP A 276 -19.60 16.18 -11.34
CA ASP A 276 -20.87 16.44 -10.65
C ASP A 276 -21.98 16.75 -11.65
N GLU A 277 -21.68 17.52 -12.72
CA GLU A 277 -22.63 17.81 -13.81
C GLU A 277 -23.16 16.53 -14.47
N PHE A 278 -22.30 15.51 -14.67
CA PHE A 278 -22.75 14.22 -15.19
C PHE A 278 -23.71 13.51 -14.22
N MET A 279 -23.37 13.49 -12.92
CA MET A 279 -24.23 12.85 -11.90
C MET A 279 -25.58 13.56 -11.79
N GLU A 280 -25.61 14.89 -11.83
CA GLU A 280 -26.85 15.68 -11.90
C GLU A 280 -27.67 15.37 -13.18
N ALA A 281 -26.98 15.21 -14.32
CA ALA A 281 -27.61 14.81 -15.56
C ALA A 281 -28.21 13.38 -15.48
N VAL A 282 -27.58 12.47 -14.76
CA VAL A 282 -28.13 11.13 -14.47
C VAL A 282 -29.39 11.22 -13.62
N GLU A 283 -29.39 12.00 -12.54
CA GLU A 283 -30.55 12.18 -11.67
C GLU A 283 -31.75 12.77 -12.43
N ASN A 284 -31.49 13.77 -13.26
CA ASN A 284 -32.52 14.50 -14.02
C ASN A 284 -32.92 13.82 -15.34
N ASP A 285 -32.39 12.62 -15.66
CA ASP A 285 -32.54 11.93 -16.94
C ASP A 285 -32.28 12.86 -18.16
N ALA A 286 -31.27 13.73 -18.02
CA ALA A 286 -30.90 14.70 -19.03
C ALA A 286 -30.05 14.09 -20.15
N ASN A 287 -29.83 14.83 -21.22
CA ASN A 287 -28.86 14.50 -22.25
C ASN A 287 -27.49 14.87 -21.76
N TRP A 288 -26.50 14.02 -22.07
CA TRP A 288 -25.08 14.24 -21.83
C TRP A 288 -24.37 14.41 -23.16
N THR A 289 -23.63 15.51 -23.32
CA THR A 289 -22.88 15.79 -24.54
C THR A 289 -21.39 15.67 -24.26
N MET A 290 -20.77 14.67 -24.87
CA MET A 290 -19.33 14.49 -24.90
C MET A 290 -18.76 15.39 -25.99
N LYS A 291 -17.64 16.06 -25.70
CA LYS A 291 -17.03 17.04 -26.61
C LYS A 291 -15.49 16.95 -26.56
N PHE A 292 -14.90 17.01 -27.74
CA PHE A 292 -13.44 17.11 -27.89
C PHE A 292 -13.11 18.13 -29.00
N GLU A 293 -12.16 19.00 -28.74
CA GLU A 293 -11.64 19.96 -29.71
C GLU A 293 -10.20 19.56 -30.09
N VAL A 294 -9.98 19.30 -31.36
CA VAL A 294 -8.68 18.91 -31.91
C VAL A 294 -7.86 20.18 -32.15
N GLU A 295 -6.83 20.41 -31.33
CA GLU A 295 -6.06 21.67 -31.31
C GLU A 295 -5.47 22.06 -32.65
N ASP A 296 -4.86 21.10 -33.39
CA ASP A 296 -4.14 21.36 -34.64
C ASP A 296 -5.06 21.59 -35.86
N THR A 297 -6.30 21.10 -35.82
CA THR A 297 -7.28 21.26 -36.91
C THR A 297 -8.43 22.20 -36.59
N GLY A 298 -8.66 22.47 -35.30
CA GLY A 298 -9.87 23.18 -34.81
C GLY A 298 -11.16 22.40 -35.01
N GLU A 299 -11.06 21.10 -35.32
CA GLU A 299 -12.23 20.22 -35.45
C GLU A 299 -12.88 20.01 -34.07
N VAL A 300 -14.19 20.20 -33.97
CA VAL A 300 -14.97 19.95 -32.76
C VAL A 300 -15.83 18.70 -32.96
N ILE A 301 -15.50 17.65 -32.23
CA ILE A 301 -16.22 16.39 -32.26
C ILE A 301 -17.18 16.35 -31.09
N THR A 302 -18.45 16.08 -31.36
CA THR A 302 -19.51 15.99 -30.33
C THR A 302 -20.32 14.73 -30.50
N LYS A 303 -20.66 14.11 -29.36
CA LYS A 303 -21.58 12.98 -29.30
C LYS A 303 -22.52 13.15 -28.13
N THR A 304 -23.83 13.00 -28.36
CA THR A 304 -24.84 13.20 -27.30
C THR A 304 -25.66 11.93 -27.07
N ILE A 305 -25.76 11.53 -25.80
CA ILE A 305 -26.56 10.39 -25.36
C ILE A 305 -27.36 10.76 -24.10
N LYS A 306 -28.27 9.91 -23.65
CA LYS A 306 -28.88 10.04 -22.32
C LYS A 306 -27.84 9.72 -21.24
N ALA A 307 -27.64 10.60 -20.24
CA ALA A 307 -26.70 10.39 -19.13
C ALA A 307 -26.99 9.08 -18.39
N ARG A 308 -28.27 8.80 -18.10
CA ARG A 308 -28.71 7.56 -17.45
C ARG A 308 -28.35 6.30 -18.25
N LYS A 309 -28.38 6.39 -19.60
CA LYS A 309 -27.97 5.26 -20.45
C LYS A 309 -26.45 4.96 -20.33
N LEU A 310 -25.63 6.01 -20.31
CA LEU A 310 -24.19 5.84 -20.10
C LEU A 310 -23.89 5.32 -18.69
N PHE A 311 -24.53 5.86 -17.67
CA PHE A 311 -24.38 5.43 -16.28
C PHE A 311 -24.76 3.94 -16.11
N ARG A 312 -25.88 3.53 -16.71
CA ARG A 312 -26.30 2.13 -16.74
C ARG A 312 -25.25 1.23 -17.42
N LYS A 313 -24.70 1.66 -18.54
CA LYS A 313 -23.66 0.93 -19.26
C LYS A 313 -22.39 0.75 -18.41
N ILE A 314 -22.01 1.77 -17.66
CA ILE A 314 -20.87 1.71 -16.72
C ILE A 314 -21.15 0.66 -15.63
N ALA A 315 -22.35 0.69 -15.04
CA ALA A 315 -22.76 -0.28 -14.02
C ALA A 315 -22.84 -1.71 -14.55
N GLU A 316 -23.33 -1.92 -15.77
CA GLU A 316 -23.38 -3.23 -16.45
C GLU A 316 -21.98 -3.79 -16.71
N SER A 317 -21.04 -2.95 -17.16
CA SER A 317 -19.64 -3.36 -17.35
C SER A 317 -19.00 -3.73 -16.01
N ASN A 318 -19.19 -2.92 -14.97
CA ASN A 318 -18.67 -3.23 -13.64
C ASN A 318 -19.28 -4.52 -13.07
N HIS A 319 -20.59 -4.74 -13.20
CA HIS A 319 -21.26 -5.96 -12.78
C HIS A 319 -20.64 -7.22 -13.39
N LYS A 320 -20.24 -7.14 -14.67
CA LYS A 320 -19.67 -8.25 -15.42
C LYS A 320 -18.16 -8.42 -15.15
N MET A 321 -17.40 -7.33 -15.07
CA MET A 321 -15.94 -7.33 -15.12
C MET A 321 -15.26 -6.76 -13.88
N ALA A 322 -16.02 -6.22 -12.90
CA ALA A 322 -15.53 -5.40 -11.78
C ALA A 322 -14.74 -4.14 -12.22
N GLU A 323 -14.89 -3.73 -13.47
CA GLU A 323 -14.29 -2.56 -14.10
C GLU A 323 -15.27 -1.94 -15.11
N PRO A 324 -15.22 -0.62 -15.38
CA PRO A 324 -14.31 0.39 -14.79
C PRO A 324 -14.65 0.75 -13.35
N GLY A 325 -13.65 1.27 -12.61
CA GLY A 325 -13.87 2.01 -11.37
C GLY A 325 -14.38 3.42 -11.65
N ILE A 326 -14.88 4.11 -10.61
CA ILE A 326 -15.30 5.51 -10.68
C ILE A 326 -14.45 6.39 -9.78
N LEU A 327 -14.06 7.55 -10.32
CA LEU A 327 -13.41 8.65 -9.61
C LEU A 327 -14.32 9.88 -9.74
N PHE A 328 -14.80 10.41 -8.62
CA PHE A 328 -15.59 11.66 -8.58
C PHE A 328 -14.63 12.84 -8.68
N TRP A 329 -14.37 13.24 -9.93
CA TRP A 329 -13.22 14.07 -10.25
C TRP A 329 -13.31 15.48 -9.74
N ASP A 330 -14.52 16.06 -9.71
CA ASP A 330 -14.73 17.39 -9.15
C ASP A 330 -14.47 17.40 -7.64
N ARG A 331 -14.88 16.33 -6.94
CA ARG A 331 -14.53 16.14 -5.51
C ARG A 331 -13.03 15.94 -5.31
N VAL A 332 -12.35 15.22 -6.20
CA VAL A 332 -10.90 15.06 -6.18
C VAL A 332 -10.21 16.42 -6.30
N GLN A 333 -10.64 17.26 -7.25
CA GLN A 333 -10.02 18.57 -7.52
C GLN A 333 -10.38 19.66 -6.49
N SER A 334 -11.55 19.58 -5.84
CA SER A 334 -12.03 20.64 -4.94
C SER A 334 -11.80 20.40 -3.47
N TYR A 335 -11.47 19.18 -3.03
CA TYR A 335 -11.38 18.82 -1.62
C TYR A 335 -10.00 18.31 -1.23
N HIS A 336 -9.03 19.21 -1.15
CA HIS A 336 -7.66 18.94 -0.72
C HIS A 336 -6.94 20.24 -0.32
N ILE A 337 -5.72 20.12 0.20
CA ILE A 337 -4.93 21.26 0.74
C ILE A 337 -4.60 22.32 -0.32
N LYS A 338 -4.55 21.98 -1.60
CA LYS A 338 -4.17 22.91 -2.68
C LYS A 338 -5.34 23.27 -3.62
N SER A 339 -6.60 23.04 -3.24
CA SER A 339 -7.75 23.25 -4.13
C SER A 339 -7.97 24.70 -4.55
N GLU A 340 -7.41 25.67 -3.83
CA GLU A 340 -7.49 27.11 -4.14
C GLU A 340 -6.26 27.64 -4.92
N ASP A 341 -5.32 26.77 -5.32
CA ASP A 341 -4.17 27.13 -6.13
C ASP A 341 -4.51 26.98 -7.62
N GLU A 342 -4.73 28.09 -8.31
CA GLU A 342 -5.08 28.12 -9.75
C GLU A 342 -4.02 27.46 -10.66
N ASN A 343 -2.80 27.27 -10.18
CA ASN A 343 -1.69 26.65 -10.93
C ASN A 343 -1.51 25.17 -10.62
N PHE A 344 -2.39 24.59 -9.80
CA PHE A 344 -2.31 23.20 -9.39
C PHE A 344 -3.56 22.44 -9.79
N GLU A 345 -3.40 21.32 -10.48
CA GLU A 345 -4.47 20.36 -10.70
C GLU A 345 -3.94 18.92 -10.58
N PHE A 346 -4.76 18.04 -10.12
CA PHE A 346 -4.49 16.61 -10.22
C PHE A 346 -4.71 16.14 -11.65
N SER A 347 -3.79 15.31 -12.15
CA SER A 347 -3.81 14.80 -13.52
C SER A 347 -4.46 13.42 -13.64
N ALA A 348 -4.17 12.53 -12.70
CA ALA A 348 -4.72 11.18 -12.61
C ALA A 348 -4.55 10.64 -11.18
N THR A 349 -4.89 9.37 -10.97
CA THR A 349 -4.59 8.65 -9.74
C THR A 349 -3.60 7.51 -9.99
N ASN A 350 -2.96 7.01 -8.92
CA ASN A 350 -2.19 5.79 -8.92
C ASN A 350 -3.07 4.54 -9.19
N PRO A 351 -2.48 3.34 -9.38
CA PRO A 351 -3.23 2.12 -9.71
C PRO A 351 -4.32 1.69 -8.73
N CYS A 352 -4.24 2.11 -7.47
CA CYS A 352 -5.22 1.76 -6.42
C CYS A 352 -6.20 2.89 -6.09
N GLY A 353 -6.05 4.07 -6.71
CA GLY A 353 -6.98 5.19 -6.61
C GLY A 353 -6.87 6.08 -5.37
N GLU A 354 -6.00 5.74 -4.40
CA GLU A 354 -5.85 6.51 -3.16
C GLU A 354 -5.00 7.77 -3.28
N LEU A 355 -4.27 7.94 -4.40
CA LEU A 355 -3.36 9.05 -4.63
C LEU A 355 -3.68 9.80 -5.93
N PRO A 356 -4.56 10.79 -5.90
CA PRO A 356 -4.57 11.83 -6.92
C PRO A 356 -3.25 12.59 -6.87
N LEU A 357 -2.60 12.76 -8.03
CA LEU A 357 -1.31 13.43 -8.15
C LEU A 357 -1.28 14.35 -9.37
N ASP A 358 -0.44 15.38 -9.30
CA ASP A 358 -0.09 16.24 -10.40
C ASP A 358 0.72 15.51 -11.47
N GLU A 359 1.00 16.16 -12.58
CA GLU A 359 1.84 15.61 -13.65
C GLU A 359 3.27 15.35 -13.18
N GLY A 360 3.70 14.12 -13.28
CA GLY A 360 4.98 13.69 -12.74
C GLY A 360 5.01 13.52 -11.22
N GLY A 361 3.84 13.58 -10.57
CA GLY A 361 3.72 13.41 -9.12
C GLY A 361 4.12 12.02 -8.64
N SER A 362 4.64 11.98 -7.43
CA SER A 362 4.94 10.72 -6.71
C SER A 362 4.70 10.92 -5.23
N CYS A 363 4.29 9.86 -4.53
CA CYS A 363 4.05 9.95 -3.11
C CYS A 363 4.73 8.80 -2.35
N LEU A 364 5.20 9.13 -1.14
CA LEU A 364 5.67 8.17 -0.15
C LEU A 364 4.54 7.82 0.80
N LEU A 365 4.24 6.53 0.90
CA LEU A 365 3.14 6.03 1.75
C LEU A 365 3.65 5.39 3.03
N SER A 366 2.82 5.45 4.06
CA SER A 366 2.99 4.74 5.32
C SER A 366 1.65 4.45 5.98
N SER A 367 1.63 3.58 6.99
CA SER A 367 0.40 3.23 7.68
C SER A 367 0.63 3.02 9.17
N ILE A 368 -0.24 3.63 9.96
CA ILE A 368 -0.34 3.46 11.41
C ILE A 368 -1.28 2.29 11.68
N ASN A 369 -0.87 1.36 12.52
CA ASN A 369 -1.69 0.22 12.90
C ASN A 369 -2.55 0.58 14.11
N LEU A 370 -3.80 0.92 13.87
CA LEU A 370 -4.74 1.36 14.91
C LEU A 370 -4.96 0.31 16.00
N SER A 371 -4.89 -0.97 15.66
CA SER A 371 -5.12 -2.06 16.61
C SER A 371 -4.08 -2.13 17.74
N GLU A 372 -2.89 -1.51 17.58
CA GLU A 372 -1.84 -1.46 18.60
C GLU A 372 -1.95 -0.23 19.52
N TYR A 373 -3.04 0.52 19.41
CA TYR A 373 -3.42 1.62 20.31
C TYR A 373 -4.67 1.31 21.13
N VAL A 374 -5.07 0.04 21.21
CA VAL A 374 -6.15 -0.39 22.11
C VAL A 374 -5.57 -0.81 23.45
N LEU A 375 -5.99 -0.14 24.51
CA LEU A 375 -5.73 -0.51 25.91
C LEU A 375 -6.78 -1.53 26.36
N ASN A 376 -6.40 -2.50 27.19
CA ASN A 376 -7.24 -3.55 27.74
C ASN A 376 -8.07 -4.29 26.66
N PRO A 377 -7.46 -4.80 25.57
CA PRO A 377 -8.19 -5.41 24.47
C PRO A 377 -9.02 -6.60 24.95
N PHE A 378 -10.19 -6.80 24.31
CA PHE A 378 -11.14 -7.89 24.59
C PHE A 378 -11.77 -7.85 25.99
N THR A 379 -11.85 -6.67 26.63
CA THR A 379 -12.51 -6.46 27.91
C THR A 379 -13.51 -5.31 27.82
N ASP A 380 -14.43 -5.21 28.81
CA ASP A 380 -15.40 -4.11 28.90
C ASP A 380 -14.72 -2.73 29.14
N ASP A 381 -13.46 -2.71 29.58
CA ASP A 381 -12.65 -1.51 29.78
C ASP A 381 -11.75 -1.19 28.58
N ALA A 382 -11.98 -1.81 27.41
CA ALA A 382 -11.20 -1.55 26.22
C ALA A 382 -11.39 -0.10 25.73
N MET A 383 -10.29 0.59 25.45
CA MET A 383 -10.33 1.99 25.01
C MET A 383 -9.17 2.32 24.09
N PHE A 384 -9.34 3.33 23.24
CA PHE A 384 -8.28 3.82 22.36
C PHE A 384 -7.30 4.74 23.12
N ASP A 385 -6.00 4.51 22.96
CA ASP A 385 -4.91 5.25 23.61
C ASP A 385 -4.55 6.51 22.81
N TYR A 386 -5.37 7.56 22.95
CA TYR A 386 -5.15 8.85 22.29
C TYR A 386 -3.83 9.52 22.69
N GLU A 387 -3.37 9.34 23.94
CA GLU A 387 -2.12 9.94 24.42
C GLU A 387 -0.92 9.39 23.67
N GLN A 388 -0.82 8.06 23.58
CA GLN A 388 0.27 7.43 22.85
C GLN A 388 0.15 7.69 21.34
N PHE A 389 -1.07 7.69 20.80
CA PHE A 389 -1.33 7.95 19.37
C PHE A 389 -0.85 9.34 18.95
N THR A 390 -1.24 10.38 19.69
CA THR A 390 -0.81 11.76 19.42
C THR A 390 0.68 12.00 19.70
N THR A 391 1.29 11.23 20.61
CA THR A 391 2.74 11.26 20.86
C THR A 391 3.54 10.66 19.72
N ASP A 392 3.05 9.60 19.06
CA ASP A 392 3.77 8.89 18.01
C ASP A 392 3.71 9.62 16.66
N ILE A 393 2.61 10.31 16.34
CA ILE A 393 2.36 10.96 15.05
C ILE A 393 3.44 11.99 14.64
N PRO A 394 3.90 12.93 15.50
CA PRO A 394 4.94 13.88 15.12
C PRO A 394 6.23 13.22 14.64
N HIS A 395 6.64 12.12 15.27
CA HIS A 395 7.83 11.35 14.86
C HIS A 395 7.63 10.63 13.53
N ILE A 396 6.38 10.23 13.23
CA ILE A 396 6.03 9.62 11.93
C ILE A 396 6.09 10.69 10.83
N VAL A 397 5.52 11.87 11.06
CA VAL A 397 5.52 12.98 10.10
C VAL A 397 6.95 13.42 9.77
N GLU A 398 7.78 13.61 10.78
CA GLU A 398 9.20 13.96 10.60
C GLU A 398 9.94 12.88 9.80
N PHE A 399 9.75 11.62 10.15
CA PHE A 399 10.37 10.49 9.46
C PHE A 399 9.96 10.39 8.00
N MET A 400 8.70 10.67 7.67
CA MET A 400 8.22 10.65 6.28
C MET A 400 8.79 11.81 5.47
N ASP A 401 8.97 13.00 6.05
CA ASP A 401 9.65 14.13 5.40
C ASP A 401 11.15 13.84 5.16
N ASP A 402 11.82 13.20 6.13
CA ASP A 402 13.22 12.75 5.99
C ASP A 402 13.38 11.72 4.87
N LEU A 403 12.46 10.74 4.79
CA LEU A 403 12.43 9.74 3.72
C LEU A 403 12.20 10.37 2.35
N LEU A 404 11.35 11.40 2.28
CA LEU A 404 11.12 12.13 1.04
C LEU A 404 12.40 12.84 0.60
N GLU A 405 13.07 13.55 1.50
CA GLU A 405 14.31 14.25 1.20
C GLU A 405 15.41 13.29 0.71
N GLU A 406 15.57 12.16 1.41
CA GLU A 406 16.49 11.08 1.00
C GLU A 406 16.10 10.49 -0.36
N GLY A 407 14.78 10.32 -0.62
CA GLY A 407 14.25 9.60 -1.78
C GLY A 407 14.22 10.38 -3.09
N ILE A 408 14.11 11.72 -3.07
CA ILE A 408 13.92 12.55 -4.27
C ILE A 408 15.00 12.29 -5.33
N GLN A 409 16.27 12.20 -4.93
CA GLN A 409 17.38 11.98 -5.87
C GLN A 409 17.33 10.61 -6.55
N HIS A 410 16.60 9.65 -5.99
CA HIS A 410 16.48 8.27 -6.49
C HIS A 410 15.30 8.08 -7.43
N LEU A 411 14.46 9.10 -7.62
CA LEU A 411 13.34 9.05 -8.55
C LEU A 411 13.83 8.89 -10.00
N PRO A 412 13.16 8.06 -10.83
CA PRO A 412 13.68 7.69 -12.14
C PRO A 412 13.63 8.79 -13.22
N LEU A 413 12.68 9.75 -13.11
CA LEU A 413 12.46 10.81 -14.09
C LEU A 413 12.67 12.19 -13.48
N GLU A 414 13.22 13.14 -14.27
CA GLU A 414 13.45 14.51 -13.78
C GLU A 414 12.15 15.26 -13.44
N GLN A 415 11.07 15.02 -14.20
CA GLN A 415 9.75 15.58 -13.88
C GLN A 415 9.27 15.12 -12.50
N GLN A 416 9.48 13.85 -12.13
CA GLN A 416 9.14 13.31 -10.82
C GLN A 416 9.95 13.97 -9.70
N LYS A 417 11.25 14.19 -9.94
CA LYS A 417 12.10 14.92 -8.98
C LYS A 417 11.66 16.38 -8.82
N LYS A 418 11.22 17.01 -9.90
CA LYS A 418 10.72 18.39 -9.88
C LYS A 418 9.45 18.50 -9.06
N SER A 419 8.43 17.65 -9.34
CA SER A 419 7.19 17.62 -8.58
C SER A 419 7.45 17.32 -7.08
N ALA A 420 8.25 16.28 -6.78
CA ALA A 420 8.57 15.93 -5.41
C ALA A 420 9.31 17.03 -4.63
N ARG A 421 10.17 17.84 -5.30
CA ARG A 421 10.81 19.00 -4.66
C ARG A 421 9.83 20.13 -4.41
N ASN A 422 8.96 20.42 -5.39
CA ASN A 422 8.04 21.55 -5.34
C ASN A 422 6.89 21.34 -4.36
N TYR A 423 6.30 20.14 -4.36
CA TYR A 423 5.09 19.83 -3.61
C TYR A 423 5.32 18.98 -2.36
N ARG A 424 6.41 18.23 -2.28
CA ARG A 424 6.79 17.41 -1.11
C ARG A 424 5.67 16.50 -0.60
N GLN A 425 5.09 15.71 -1.49
CA GLN A 425 3.91 14.88 -1.23
C GLN A 425 4.25 13.65 -0.39
N ILE A 426 3.52 13.44 0.72
CA ILE A 426 3.55 12.25 1.56
C ILE A 426 2.11 11.76 1.79
N GLY A 427 1.95 10.48 2.14
CA GLY A 427 0.66 9.88 2.46
C GLY A 427 0.75 9.00 3.70
N ILE A 428 0.21 9.47 4.82
CA ILE A 428 0.12 8.73 6.07
C ILE A 428 -1.31 8.18 6.18
N GLY A 429 -1.44 6.86 6.22
CA GLY A 429 -2.71 6.17 6.33
C GLY A 429 -2.81 5.30 7.58
N VAL A 430 -3.81 4.44 7.59
CA VAL A 430 -4.07 3.50 8.69
C VAL A 430 -4.16 2.07 8.17
N MET A 431 -4.04 1.10 9.07
CA MET A 431 -4.32 -0.33 8.91
C MET A 431 -4.75 -0.91 10.26
N GLY A 432 -5.24 -2.13 10.30
CA GLY A 432 -5.69 -2.76 11.53
C GLY A 432 -6.96 -2.15 12.14
N LEU A 433 -7.78 -1.49 11.31
CA LEU A 433 -9.01 -0.83 11.76
C LEU A 433 -10.04 -1.83 12.25
N ALA A 434 -10.34 -2.88 11.47
CA ALA A 434 -11.29 -3.90 11.89
C ALA A 434 -10.80 -4.65 13.13
N ASP A 435 -9.49 -4.90 13.23
CA ASP A 435 -8.88 -5.50 14.42
C ASP A 435 -9.04 -4.60 15.65
N MET A 436 -8.92 -3.27 15.50
CA MET A 436 -9.16 -2.31 16.56
C MET A 436 -10.58 -2.41 17.07
N PHE A 437 -11.57 -2.41 16.20
CA PHE A 437 -12.98 -2.54 16.59
C PHE A 437 -13.25 -3.86 17.32
N ILE A 438 -12.76 -4.98 16.80
CA ILE A 438 -12.91 -6.29 17.46
C ILE A 438 -12.25 -6.29 18.84
N LYS A 439 -11.04 -5.69 18.99
CA LYS A 439 -10.37 -5.55 20.29
C LYS A 439 -11.18 -4.71 21.29
N MET A 440 -12.01 -3.80 20.81
CA MET A 440 -12.86 -2.92 21.61
C MET A 440 -14.29 -3.44 21.76
N GLY A 441 -14.67 -4.55 21.12
CA GLY A 441 -16.02 -5.10 21.15
C GLY A 441 -17.05 -4.27 20.36
N ILE A 442 -16.60 -3.53 19.33
CA ILE A 442 -17.42 -2.63 18.51
C ILE A 442 -17.67 -3.27 17.15
N THR A 443 -18.91 -3.16 16.66
CA THR A 443 -19.28 -3.65 15.32
C THR A 443 -18.79 -2.69 14.24
N TYR A 444 -18.19 -3.22 13.18
CA TYR A 444 -17.71 -2.41 12.05
C TYR A 444 -18.86 -1.74 11.29
N ALA A 445 -18.72 -0.45 11.00
CA ALA A 445 -19.66 0.39 10.24
C ALA A 445 -21.05 0.59 10.89
N ASP A 446 -21.16 0.38 12.20
CA ASP A 446 -22.32 0.81 12.96
C ASP A 446 -22.20 2.28 13.43
N LEU A 447 -23.19 2.78 14.16
CA LEU A 447 -23.21 4.16 14.67
C LEU A 447 -22.06 4.45 15.64
N GLU A 448 -21.70 3.48 16.49
CA GLU A 448 -20.63 3.63 17.48
C GLU A 448 -19.27 3.67 16.80
N SER A 449 -19.01 2.78 15.87
CA SER A 449 -17.76 2.74 15.10
C SER A 449 -17.59 3.98 14.22
N ASN A 450 -18.68 4.51 13.62
CA ASN A 450 -18.67 5.76 12.87
C ASN A 450 -18.26 6.94 13.78
N GLY A 451 -18.86 7.07 14.97
CA GLY A 451 -18.53 8.12 15.94
C GLY A 451 -17.09 8.04 16.45
N LEU A 452 -16.64 6.84 16.79
CA LEU A 452 -15.26 6.59 17.24
C LEU A 452 -14.26 6.92 16.12
N MET A 453 -14.52 6.46 14.90
CA MET A 453 -13.61 6.69 13.79
C MET A 453 -13.54 8.15 13.37
N SER A 454 -14.66 8.88 13.39
CA SER A 454 -14.68 10.34 13.21
C SER A 454 -13.75 11.04 14.20
N THR A 455 -13.83 10.67 15.49
CA THR A 455 -12.97 11.24 16.53
C THR A 455 -11.49 10.89 16.33
N ILE A 456 -11.18 9.63 16.01
CA ILE A 456 -9.79 9.20 15.78
C ILE A 456 -9.21 9.95 14.56
N MET A 457 -9.96 10.09 13.47
CA MET A 457 -9.49 10.78 12.28
C MET A 457 -9.38 12.29 12.48
N GLU A 458 -10.25 12.92 13.25
CA GLU A 458 -10.13 14.34 13.64
C GLU A 458 -8.84 14.57 14.41
N VAL A 459 -8.57 13.76 15.43
CA VAL A 459 -7.33 13.82 16.22
C VAL A 459 -6.11 13.57 15.34
N MET A 460 -6.16 12.56 14.49
CA MET A 460 -5.07 12.20 13.57
C MET A 460 -4.74 13.35 12.62
N SER A 461 -5.75 13.87 11.91
CA SER A 461 -5.56 14.91 10.89
C SER A 461 -5.03 16.20 11.51
N ASN A 462 -5.61 16.66 12.63
CA ASN A 462 -5.12 17.85 13.32
C ASN A 462 -3.69 17.67 13.86
N THR A 463 -3.36 16.50 14.44
CA THR A 463 -2.00 16.23 14.94
C THR A 463 -0.98 16.19 13.79
N ILE A 464 -1.33 15.61 12.64
CA ILE A 464 -0.48 15.59 11.45
C ILE A 464 -0.28 17.00 10.89
N LEU A 465 -1.35 17.80 10.74
CA LEU A 465 -1.29 19.17 10.25
C LEU A 465 -0.45 20.06 11.16
N GLN A 466 -0.64 20.00 12.49
CA GLN A 466 0.15 20.75 13.47
C GLN A 466 1.63 20.34 13.42
N SER A 467 1.92 19.04 13.38
CA SER A 467 3.30 18.53 13.28
C SER A 467 3.96 19.00 11.98
N ASN A 468 3.22 19.02 10.89
CA ASN A 468 3.68 19.48 9.59
C ASN A 468 3.96 21.00 9.56
N ALA A 469 3.11 21.79 10.23
CA ALA A 469 3.35 23.22 10.41
C ALA A 469 4.59 23.50 11.30
N LEU A 470 4.84 22.68 12.33
CA LEU A 470 6.07 22.77 13.12
C LEU A 470 7.31 22.43 12.30
N LEU A 471 7.25 21.42 11.45
CA LEU A 471 8.33 21.12 10.50
C LEU A 471 8.56 22.27 9.50
N ALA A 472 7.48 22.91 9.03
CA ALA A 472 7.60 24.09 8.16
C ALA A 472 8.29 25.26 8.88
N LYS A 473 8.01 25.46 10.17
CA LYS A 473 8.72 26.45 11.00
C LYS A 473 10.22 26.19 11.07
N GLU A 474 10.64 24.92 11.13
CA GLU A 474 12.04 24.52 11.29
C GLU A 474 12.79 24.45 9.96
N ARG A 475 12.13 23.90 8.92
CA ARG A 475 12.75 23.52 7.64
C ARG A 475 12.26 24.36 6.44
N GLY A 476 11.32 25.27 6.67
CA GLY A 476 10.63 26.04 5.61
C GLY A 476 9.41 25.28 5.06
N ALA A 477 8.44 26.02 4.57
CA ALA A 477 7.29 25.46 3.83
C ALA A 477 7.72 24.81 2.52
N TYR A 478 6.86 23.98 1.92
CA TYR A 478 7.15 23.45 0.58
C TYR A 478 7.24 24.59 -0.45
N PRO A 479 8.07 24.49 -1.50
CA PRO A 479 8.37 25.61 -2.40
C PRO A 479 7.17 26.29 -3.06
N GLU A 480 6.15 25.51 -3.44
CA GLU A 480 4.91 26.03 -4.07
C GLU A 480 3.80 26.29 -3.01
N TYR A 481 4.18 26.58 -1.77
CA TYR A 481 3.22 26.96 -0.73
C TYR A 481 2.65 28.35 -0.98
N SER A 482 1.33 28.48 -0.90
CA SER A 482 0.59 29.75 -0.85
C SER A 482 -0.29 29.79 0.39
N SER A 483 -0.56 31.00 0.89
CA SER A 483 -1.53 31.19 1.99
C SER A 483 -2.96 30.84 1.60
N ASP A 484 -3.26 30.65 0.32
CA ASP A 484 -4.58 30.28 -0.19
C ASP A 484 -5.04 28.92 0.34
N VAL A 485 -4.09 28.07 0.78
CA VAL A 485 -4.42 26.81 1.48
C VAL A 485 -5.37 27.01 2.66
N LEU A 486 -5.32 28.17 3.34
CA LEU A 486 -6.20 28.50 4.47
C LEU A 486 -7.67 28.69 4.09
N ASN A 487 -7.97 28.88 2.81
CA ASN A 487 -9.32 29.09 2.29
C ASN A 487 -9.92 27.81 1.67
N THR A 488 -9.19 26.67 1.73
CA THR A 488 -9.66 25.42 1.16
C THR A 488 -10.80 24.82 1.99
N THR A 489 -11.82 24.32 1.31
CA THR A 489 -12.95 23.61 1.95
C THR A 489 -12.47 22.46 2.84
N TYR A 490 -11.35 21.79 2.46
CA TYR A 490 -10.77 20.74 3.26
C TYR A 490 -10.30 21.27 4.63
N LEU A 491 -9.45 22.31 4.69
CA LEU A 491 -8.96 22.83 5.95
C LEU A 491 -10.07 23.48 6.79
N GLU A 492 -11.01 24.18 6.16
CA GLU A 492 -12.19 24.73 6.85
C GLU A 492 -13.03 23.65 7.53
N SER A 493 -13.10 22.45 6.93
CA SER A 493 -13.90 21.33 7.46
C SER A 493 -13.19 20.55 8.55
N VAL A 494 -11.84 20.48 8.54
CA VAL A 494 -11.06 19.54 9.35
C VAL A 494 -10.21 20.20 10.41
N ALA A 495 -9.62 21.37 10.12
CA ALA A 495 -8.66 22.00 10.99
C ALA A 495 -9.36 22.78 12.12
N ASN A 496 -8.95 22.51 13.37
CA ASN A 496 -9.38 23.31 14.51
C ASN A 496 -8.65 24.67 14.55
N ASP A 497 -9.10 25.59 15.41
CA ASP A 497 -8.56 26.95 15.52
C ASP A 497 -7.03 26.96 15.73
N ILE A 498 -6.51 26.06 16.57
CA ILE A 498 -5.07 25.95 16.84
C ILE A 498 -4.32 25.53 15.57
N THR A 499 -4.86 24.55 14.84
CA THR A 499 -4.27 24.07 13.60
C THR A 499 -4.24 25.17 12.54
N MET A 500 -5.36 25.90 12.37
CA MET A 500 -5.45 27.03 11.44
C MET A 500 -4.47 28.15 11.80
N GLU A 501 -4.33 28.51 13.07
CA GLU A 501 -3.35 29.51 13.55
C GLU A 501 -1.92 29.06 13.22
N MET A 502 -1.59 27.79 13.47
CA MET A 502 -0.24 27.26 13.22
C MET A 502 0.10 27.25 11.73
N ILE A 503 -0.83 26.81 10.87
CA ILE A 503 -0.65 26.83 9.42
C ILE A 503 -0.50 28.26 8.91
N GLY A 504 -1.37 29.18 9.35
CA GLY A 504 -1.30 30.58 8.98
C GLY A 504 0.02 31.26 9.39
N LYS A 505 0.63 30.80 10.47
CA LYS A 505 1.89 31.38 10.98
C LYS A 505 3.14 30.76 10.35
N TYR A 506 3.15 29.48 10.07
CA TYR A 506 4.36 28.74 9.68
C TYR A 506 4.30 28.14 8.27
N GLY A 507 3.11 28.04 7.67
CA GLY A 507 2.87 27.29 6.46
C GLY A 507 2.81 25.78 6.70
N LEU A 508 2.89 25.00 5.62
CA LEU A 508 2.98 23.54 5.64
C LEU A 508 4.28 23.08 4.99
N ARG A 509 4.91 22.04 5.53
CA ARG A 509 6.13 21.42 4.98
C ARG A 509 5.87 20.53 3.78
N ASN A 510 4.70 19.90 3.71
CA ASN A 510 4.25 18.98 2.68
C ASN A 510 2.86 19.40 2.18
N SER A 511 2.59 19.23 0.90
CA SER A 511 1.33 19.68 0.26
C SER A 511 0.21 18.64 0.31
N GLN A 512 0.54 17.38 0.53
CA GLN A 512 -0.38 16.26 0.73
C GLN A 512 0.10 15.45 1.93
N LEU A 513 -0.82 14.96 2.78
CA LEU A 513 -0.48 14.44 4.10
C LEU A 513 -1.12 13.08 4.42
N LEU A 514 -2.42 12.91 4.15
CA LEU A 514 -3.17 11.70 4.50
C LEU A 514 -3.61 10.97 3.23
N SER A 515 -3.43 9.66 3.22
CA SER A 515 -3.88 8.79 2.14
C SER A 515 -4.06 7.37 2.67
N ILE A 516 -5.20 6.75 2.38
CA ILE A 516 -5.46 5.39 2.86
C ILE A 516 -5.18 4.38 1.73
N ALA A 517 -3.99 3.80 1.80
CA ALA A 517 -3.55 2.76 0.87
C ALA A 517 -4.12 1.37 1.22
N PRO A 518 -4.16 0.43 0.26
CA PRO A 518 -4.66 -0.93 0.52
C PRO A 518 -3.85 -1.73 1.55
N THR A 519 -2.59 -1.39 1.75
CA THR A 519 -1.63 -2.04 2.68
C THR A 519 -1.46 -3.56 2.52
N GLY A 520 -1.97 -4.19 1.48
CA GLY A 520 -2.16 -5.62 1.33
C GLY A 520 -1.01 -6.52 1.79
N SER A 521 0.25 -6.18 1.49
CA SER A 521 1.40 -7.00 1.93
C SER A 521 1.89 -6.66 3.33
N ILE A 522 1.83 -5.39 3.76
CA ILE A 522 2.33 -4.98 5.08
C ILE A 522 1.33 -5.35 6.19
N SER A 523 0.03 -5.21 5.94
CA SER A 523 -1.01 -5.65 6.87
C SER A 523 -1.00 -7.18 7.05
N THR A 524 -0.91 -7.94 5.94
CA THR A 524 -0.78 -9.41 6.02
C THR A 524 0.48 -9.82 6.78
N MET A 525 1.62 -9.13 6.58
CA MET A 525 2.85 -9.40 7.34
C MET A 525 2.68 -9.14 8.84
N LEU A 526 1.87 -8.15 9.24
CA LEU A 526 1.54 -7.88 10.64
C LEU A 526 0.43 -8.77 11.20
N GLY A 527 -0.36 -9.40 10.35
CA GLY A 527 -1.52 -10.20 10.72
C GLY A 527 -2.74 -9.36 11.10
N VAL A 528 -2.95 -8.21 10.41
CA VAL A 528 -4.05 -7.28 10.65
C VAL A 528 -4.80 -6.95 9.36
N SER A 529 -5.98 -6.35 9.48
CA SER A 529 -6.78 -5.85 8.35
C SER A 529 -6.06 -4.74 7.59
N GLY A 530 -6.26 -4.67 6.27
CA GLY A 530 -5.62 -3.67 5.40
C GLY A 530 -6.43 -2.38 5.33
N GLY A 531 -5.74 -1.23 5.34
CA GLY A 531 -6.38 0.07 5.18
C GLY A 531 -7.58 0.26 6.10
N VAL A 532 -8.71 0.59 5.51
CA VAL A 532 -10.02 0.68 6.18
C VAL A 532 -10.93 -0.49 5.81
N GLU A 533 -10.37 -1.62 5.40
CA GLU A 533 -11.17 -2.79 5.06
C GLU A 533 -11.66 -3.54 6.32
N PRO A 534 -12.88 -4.11 6.32
CA PRO A 534 -13.29 -5.09 7.31
C PRO A 534 -12.48 -6.38 7.15
N ILE A 535 -12.58 -7.31 8.10
CA ILE A 535 -12.04 -8.65 7.90
C ILE A 535 -12.79 -9.32 6.74
N PHE A 536 -12.04 -9.99 5.86
CA PHE A 536 -12.63 -10.62 4.67
C PHE A 536 -13.44 -11.86 5.06
N ALA A 537 -12.90 -12.68 5.94
CA ALA A 537 -13.54 -13.90 6.44
C ALA A 537 -13.06 -14.22 7.86
N ILE A 538 -13.89 -14.83 8.66
CA ILE A 538 -13.55 -15.36 10.01
C ILE A 538 -12.46 -16.43 9.90
N SER A 539 -12.61 -17.32 8.93
CA SER A 539 -11.67 -18.40 8.65
C SER A 539 -11.65 -18.76 7.17
N HIS A 540 -10.60 -19.42 6.75
CA HIS A 540 -10.49 -20.01 5.41
C HIS A 540 -9.91 -21.42 5.49
N ASN A 541 -10.24 -22.25 4.51
CA ASN A 541 -9.69 -23.60 4.41
C ASN A 541 -8.34 -23.56 3.68
N ARG A 542 -7.30 -24.08 4.31
CA ARG A 542 -5.98 -24.25 3.69
C ARG A 542 -5.79 -25.72 3.36
N LYS A 543 -5.72 -26.03 2.08
CA LYS A 543 -5.33 -27.35 1.59
C LYS A 543 -3.82 -27.51 1.76
N SER A 544 -3.39 -28.53 2.53
CA SER A 544 -1.99 -28.90 2.62
C SER A 544 -1.82 -30.20 1.86
N GLU A 545 -0.96 -30.20 0.85
CA GLU A 545 -0.50 -31.44 0.20
C GLU A 545 0.21 -32.28 1.27
N SER A 546 -0.30 -33.47 1.55
CA SER A 546 0.19 -34.29 2.65
C SER A 546 1.60 -34.82 2.33
N LEU A 547 2.49 -34.70 3.30
CA LEU A 547 3.78 -35.39 3.35
C LEU A 547 3.55 -36.86 3.77
N GLY A 548 2.85 -37.67 2.95
CA GLY A 548 2.71 -39.10 3.15
C GLY A 548 1.25 -39.59 3.06
N ASP A 549 1.03 -40.59 2.26
CA ASP A 549 -0.18 -41.43 2.10
C ASP A 549 -1.44 -40.86 1.43
N GLY A 550 -1.33 -39.80 0.62
CA GLY A 550 -2.27 -39.63 -0.51
C GLY A 550 -3.65 -39.01 -0.22
N GLU A 551 -3.95 -38.54 0.97
CA GLU A 551 -5.14 -37.74 1.25
C GLU A 551 -4.77 -36.30 1.60
N ASP A 552 -5.31 -35.34 0.82
CA ASP A 552 -5.18 -33.90 1.10
C ASP A 552 -5.86 -33.56 2.42
N VAL A 553 -5.11 -33.03 3.37
CA VAL A 553 -5.68 -32.55 4.65
C VAL A 553 -6.03 -31.07 4.50
N VAL A 554 -7.29 -30.73 4.75
CA VAL A 554 -7.78 -29.37 4.77
C VAL A 554 -7.75 -28.86 6.21
N TYR A 555 -6.96 -27.80 6.45
CA TYR A 555 -6.89 -27.11 7.73
C TYR A 555 -7.75 -25.85 7.69
N LYS A 556 -8.61 -25.67 8.69
CA LYS A 556 -9.31 -24.39 8.90
C LYS A 556 -8.33 -23.42 9.58
N VAL A 557 -8.06 -22.30 8.91
CA VAL A 557 -7.16 -21.24 9.40
C VAL A 557 -8.00 -20.02 9.73
N TYR A 558 -7.96 -19.57 10.96
CA TYR A 558 -8.65 -18.35 11.40
C TYR A 558 -7.86 -17.09 11.04
N ALA A 559 -8.56 -15.97 10.82
CA ALA A 559 -7.93 -14.66 10.82
C ALA A 559 -7.21 -14.43 12.15
N GLN A 560 -6.06 -13.74 12.14
CA GLN A 560 -5.21 -13.61 13.34
C GLN A 560 -5.99 -13.03 14.52
N ILE A 561 -6.78 -11.97 14.30
CA ILE A 561 -7.58 -11.34 15.35
C ILE A 561 -8.64 -12.29 15.96
N VAL A 562 -9.20 -13.20 15.16
CA VAL A 562 -10.13 -14.23 15.63
C VAL A 562 -9.40 -15.21 16.54
N GLN A 563 -8.20 -15.67 16.11
CA GLN A 563 -7.37 -16.56 16.92
C GLN A 563 -6.93 -15.89 18.25
N ASP A 564 -6.59 -14.60 18.19
CA ASP A 564 -6.19 -13.83 19.38
C ASP A 564 -7.34 -13.72 20.37
N TYR A 565 -8.56 -13.45 19.87
CA TYR A 565 -9.76 -13.42 20.70
C TYR A 565 -10.10 -14.78 21.30
N MET A 566 -10.07 -15.85 20.50
CA MET A 566 -10.31 -17.22 20.98
C MET A 566 -9.32 -17.62 22.09
N ASN A 567 -8.04 -17.24 21.93
CA ASN A 567 -7.01 -17.47 22.94
C ASN A 567 -7.26 -16.67 24.23
N ALA A 568 -7.73 -15.43 24.11
CA ALA A 568 -8.01 -14.56 25.26
C ALA A 568 -9.28 -14.96 26.02
N SER A 569 -10.35 -15.32 25.30
CA SER A 569 -11.66 -15.66 25.86
C SER A 569 -11.79 -17.14 26.28
N GLY A 570 -10.94 -18.03 25.72
CA GLY A 570 -10.99 -19.46 25.94
C GLY A 570 -12.08 -20.20 25.14
N ILE A 571 -12.76 -19.52 24.20
CA ILE A 571 -13.70 -20.15 23.27
C ILE A 571 -12.95 -20.98 22.22
N THR A 572 -13.60 -22.02 21.70
CA THR A 572 -12.96 -22.94 20.73
C THR A 572 -13.75 -23.10 19.45
N LYS A 573 -14.94 -22.51 19.38
CA LYS A 573 -15.85 -22.66 18.24
C LYS A 573 -16.22 -21.29 17.67
N GLU A 574 -16.41 -21.25 16.37
CA GLU A 574 -16.77 -20.06 15.62
C GLU A 574 -18.19 -19.55 15.94
N ASP A 575 -19.11 -20.45 16.22
CA ASP A 575 -20.49 -20.13 16.61
C ASP A 575 -20.62 -19.53 18.03
N GLU A 576 -19.52 -19.48 18.79
CA GLU A 576 -19.42 -18.82 20.09
C GLU A 576 -18.85 -17.38 19.98
N LEU A 577 -18.47 -16.91 18.76
CA LEU A 577 -17.97 -15.56 18.55
C LEU A 577 -19.08 -14.53 18.80
N PRO A 578 -18.76 -13.38 19.43
CA PRO A 578 -19.70 -12.27 19.58
C PRO A 578 -20.19 -11.70 18.24
N GLU A 579 -21.36 -11.06 18.24
CA GLU A 579 -22.02 -10.48 17.06
C GLU A 579 -21.19 -9.39 16.36
N TYR A 580 -20.24 -8.76 17.07
CA TYR A 580 -19.35 -7.74 16.47
C TYR A 580 -18.22 -8.32 15.57
N PHE A 581 -18.12 -9.65 15.46
CA PHE A 581 -17.25 -10.30 14.48
C PHE A 581 -17.94 -10.34 13.10
N VAL A 582 -18.02 -9.21 12.44
CA VAL A 582 -18.60 -9.10 11.10
C VAL A 582 -17.53 -9.13 10.02
N THR A 583 -17.86 -9.72 8.87
CA THR A 583 -16.98 -9.83 7.69
C THR A 583 -17.42 -8.84 6.60
N SER A 584 -16.63 -8.72 5.54
CA SER A 584 -16.97 -7.88 4.39
C SER A 584 -18.31 -8.25 3.71
N HIS A 585 -18.80 -9.46 3.92
CA HIS A 585 -20.09 -9.95 3.36
C HIS A 585 -21.29 -9.72 4.29
N ASP A 586 -21.04 -9.42 5.56
CA ASP A 586 -22.10 -9.18 6.57
C ASP A 586 -22.50 -7.70 6.63
N ILE A 587 -21.68 -6.79 6.08
CA ILE A 587 -21.88 -5.35 6.11
C ILE A 587 -22.64 -4.91 4.86
N SER A 588 -23.72 -4.13 5.03
CA SER A 588 -24.45 -3.58 3.90
C SER A 588 -23.57 -2.58 3.11
N TYR A 589 -23.80 -2.46 1.82
CA TYR A 589 -23.04 -1.47 1.03
C TYR A 589 -23.36 -0.03 1.43
N GLU A 590 -24.57 0.22 1.93
CA GLU A 590 -24.98 1.51 2.47
C GLU A 590 -24.12 1.91 3.66
N ASP A 591 -24.04 1.04 4.68
CA ASP A 591 -23.23 1.28 5.89
C ASP A 591 -21.73 1.38 5.54
N ARG A 592 -21.27 0.54 4.60
CA ARG A 592 -19.88 0.56 4.13
C ARG A 592 -19.50 1.88 3.49
N ILE A 593 -20.36 2.46 2.64
CA ILE A 593 -20.12 3.72 1.94
C ILE A 593 -20.21 4.91 2.90
N GLU A 594 -21.22 4.93 3.79
CA GLU A 594 -21.35 5.95 4.82
C GLU A 594 -20.12 5.99 5.71
N PHE A 595 -19.65 4.83 6.17
CA PHE A 595 -18.45 4.71 6.97
C PHE A 595 -17.20 5.22 6.24
N GLN A 596 -17.04 4.86 4.96
CA GLN A 596 -15.94 5.38 4.14
C GLN A 596 -16.05 6.90 3.96
N GLY A 597 -17.25 7.46 3.80
CA GLY A 597 -17.51 8.90 3.71
C GLY A 597 -17.08 9.63 4.98
N THR A 598 -17.39 9.07 6.14
CA THR A 598 -16.92 9.59 7.44
C THR A 598 -15.39 9.75 7.46
N ILE A 599 -14.67 8.72 7.03
CA ILE A 599 -13.19 8.76 6.99
C ILE A 599 -12.69 9.73 5.91
N GLN A 600 -13.31 9.74 4.71
CA GLN A 600 -12.89 10.59 3.59
C GLN A 600 -12.94 12.09 3.94
N THR A 601 -13.82 12.50 4.83
CA THR A 601 -13.88 13.88 5.33
C THR A 601 -12.53 14.35 5.88
N TYR A 602 -11.76 13.48 6.52
CA TYR A 602 -10.49 13.82 7.16
C TYR A 602 -9.26 13.55 6.29
N VAL A 603 -9.42 12.97 5.10
CA VAL A 603 -8.33 12.56 4.20
C VAL A 603 -8.23 13.52 3.03
N ASP A 604 -7.13 14.28 2.96
CA ASP A 604 -6.86 15.25 1.88
C ASP A 604 -6.62 14.58 0.51
N ASN A 605 -6.03 13.39 0.48
CA ASN A 605 -5.98 12.54 -0.72
C ASN A 605 -7.26 11.70 -0.86
N ALA A 606 -7.13 10.44 -1.23
CA ALA A 606 -8.25 9.53 -1.39
C ALA A 606 -8.05 8.24 -0.57
N ILE A 607 -9.03 7.36 -0.63
CA ILE A 607 -9.08 6.10 0.08
C ILE A 607 -9.17 4.97 -0.94
N SER A 608 -8.27 4.00 -0.86
CA SER A 608 -8.42 2.73 -1.57
C SER A 608 -9.32 1.81 -0.74
N SER A 609 -10.50 1.55 -1.22
CA SER A 609 -11.47 0.68 -0.57
C SER A 609 -12.34 -0.03 -1.60
N THR A 610 -12.72 -1.28 -1.27
CA THR A 610 -13.54 -2.10 -2.14
C THR A 610 -14.88 -2.43 -1.45
N VAL A 611 -15.97 -2.16 -2.15
CA VAL A 611 -17.29 -2.63 -1.77
C VAL A 611 -17.46 -4.04 -2.35
N ASN A 612 -17.49 -5.04 -1.48
CA ASN A 612 -17.72 -6.43 -1.87
C ASN A 612 -19.21 -6.71 -1.92
N LEU A 613 -19.69 -7.16 -3.06
CA LEU A 613 -21.11 -7.48 -3.29
C LEU A 613 -21.27 -8.99 -3.51
N PRO A 614 -22.34 -9.61 -3.00
CA PRO A 614 -22.62 -11.01 -3.23
C PRO A 614 -22.95 -11.26 -4.72
N ASN A 615 -22.85 -12.50 -5.16
CA ASN A 615 -23.20 -12.90 -6.54
C ASN A 615 -24.65 -12.55 -6.93
N SER A 616 -25.55 -12.45 -5.97
CA SER A 616 -26.95 -12.04 -6.19
C SER A 616 -27.16 -10.56 -6.43
N ALA A 617 -26.13 -9.72 -6.23
CA ALA A 617 -26.24 -8.27 -6.45
C ALA A 617 -26.53 -7.96 -7.92
N THR A 618 -27.42 -7.00 -8.12
CA THR A 618 -27.91 -6.57 -9.44
C THR A 618 -27.13 -5.37 -9.97
N VAL A 619 -27.34 -5.04 -11.23
CA VAL A 619 -26.78 -3.80 -11.82
C VAL A 619 -27.35 -2.56 -11.13
N GLU A 620 -28.60 -2.61 -10.70
CA GLU A 620 -29.26 -1.55 -9.92
C GLU A 620 -28.61 -1.32 -8.57
N ASP A 621 -28.10 -2.36 -7.92
CA ASP A 621 -27.33 -2.22 -6.67
C ASP A 621 -26.00 -1.49 -6.92
N ILE A 622 -25.33 -1.78 -8.03
CA ILE A 622 -24.11 -1.06 -8.44
C ILE A 622 -24.40 0.42 -8.72
N GLU A 623 -25.50 0.72 -9.44
CA GLU A 623 -25.95 2.11 -9.67
C GLU A 623 -26.17 2.84 -8.33
N LYS A 624 -26.81 2.19 -7.35
CA LYS A 624 -27.02 2.76 -6.01
C LYS A 624 -25.70 2.98 -5.27
N VAL A 625 -24.78 2.02 -5.30
CA VAL A 625 -23.45 2.17 -4.70
C VAL A 625 -22.77 3.43 -5.24
N TYR A 626 -22.78 3.64 -6.55
CA TYR A 626 -22.19 4.83 -7.18
C TYR A 626 -22.89 6.13 -6.76
N GLN A 627 -24.22 6.14 -6.70
CA GLN A 627 -25.00 7.30 -6.25
C GLN A 627 -24.72 7.63 -4.78
N LEU A 628 -24.72 6.65 -3.90
CA LEU A 628 -24.38 6.83 -2.48
C LEU A 628 -22.96 7.33 -2.28
N ALA A 629 -21.98 6.76 -3.02
CA ALA A 629 -20.60 7.19 -2.95
C ALA A 629 -20.44 8.68 -3.33
N TRP A 630 -21.15 9.13 -4.35
CA TRP A 630 -21.20 10.55 -4.72
C TRP A 630 -21.84 11.40 -3.62
N MET A 631 -22.99 10.98 -3.09
CA MET A 631 -23.73 11.71 -2.05
C MET A 631 -22.93 11.84 -0.73
N TYR A 632 -22.20 10.81 -0.34
CA TYR A 632 -21.33 10.81 0.85
C TYR A 632 -19.96 11.47 0.60
N GLY A 633 -19.74 12.06 -0.58
CA GLY A 633 -18.55 12.84 -0.90
C GLY A 633 -17.26 12.01 -1.01
N LEU A 634 -17.38 10.75 -1.40
CA LEU A 634 -16.21 9.93 -1.72
C LEU A 634 -15.48 10.47 -2.95
N LYS A 635 -14.16 10.29 -3.01
CA LYS A 635 -13.35 10.63 -4.19
C LYS A 635 -13.28 9.54 -5.23
N GLY A 636 -13.56 8.30 -4.81
CA GLY A 636 -13.61 7.15 -5.68
C GLY A 636 -14.19 5.93 -4.98
N VAL A 637 -14.63 4.95 -5.76
CA VAL A 637 -15.15 3.69 -5.24
C VAL A 637 -14.81 2.56 -6.22
N THR A 638 -14.39 1.44 -5.67
CA THR A 638 -14.19 0.18 -6.39
C THR A 638 -15.25 -0.81 -5.92
N ILE A 639 -15.88 -1.50 -6.86
CA ILE A 639 -16.88 -2.53 -6.56
C ILE A 639 -16.36 -3.87 -7.07
N TYR A 640 -16.43 -4.88 -6.24
CA TYR A 640 -16.17 -6.26 -6.61
C TYR A 640 -17.41 -7.10 -6.28
N ARG A 641 -18.02 -7.72 -7.32
CA ARG A 641 -19.13 -8.66 -7.15
C ARG A 641 -18.63 -10.08 -7.29
N ASP A 642 -19.00 -10.94 -6.37
CA ASP A 642 -18.72 -12.37 -6.47
C ASP A 642 -19.29 -12.95 -7.75
N GLY A 643 -18.53 -13.79 -8.45
CA GLY A 643 -18.92 -14.39 -9.72
C GLY A 643 -18.84 -13.46 -10.93
N CYS A 644 -18.16 -12.30 -10.84
CA CYS A 644 -17.77 -11.54 -12.02
C CYS A 644 -16.69 -12.32 -12.82
N MET A 645 -16.46 -11.93 -14.08
CA MET A 645 -15.49 -12.62 -14.95
C MET A 645 -14.02 -12.39 -14.57
N ARG A 646 -13.75 -11.48 -13.64
CA ARG A 646 -12.42 -11.23 -13.07
C ARG A 646 -12.19 -12.16 -11.89
N GLU A 647 -11.14 -12.98 -11.92
CA GLU A 647 -10.77 -13.81 -10.76
C GLU A 647 -10.41 -12.96 -9.56
N GLY A 648 -11.06 -13.21 -8.43
CA GLY A 648 -10.77 -12.54 -7.15
C GLY A 648 -9.44 -13.01 -6.57
N ILE A 649 -8.72 -12.09 -5.92
CA ILE A 649 -7.47 -12.42 -5.19
C ILE A 649 -7.80 -13.17 -3.89
N LEU A 650 -8.99 -12.93 -3.33
CA LEU A 650 -9.52 -13.60 -2.14
C LEU A 650 -10.85 -14.25 -2.53
N THR A 651 -11.01 -15.53 -2.23
CA THR A 651 -12.25 -16.28 -2.46
C THR A 651 -12.69 -16.92 -1.16
N THR A 652 -14.00 -16.89 -0.87
CA THR A 652 -14.60 -17.70 0.20
C THR A 652 -14.77 -19.12 -0.31
N ASN A 653 -14.56 -20.09 0.57
CA ASN A 653 -14.43 -21.52 0.24
C ASN A 653 -15.74 -22.25 -0.15
N ASP A 654 -16.85 -21.56 -0.29
CA ASP A 654 -18.15 -22.17 -0.61
C ASP A 654 -18.43 -22.28 -2.11
N VAL A 655 -17.53 -21.84 -2.96
CA VAL A 655 -17.62 -22.03 -4.40
C VAL A 655 -16.43 -22.89 -4.83
N GLU A 656 -16.66 -24.18 -5.07
CA GLU A 656 -15.77 -24.91 -5.98
C GLU A 656 -15.74 -24.08 -7.27
N PRO A 657 -14.56 -23.69 -7.76
CA PRO A 657 -14.48 -23.05 -9.07
C PRO A 657 -15.14 -24.02 -10.05
N GLU A 658 -16.28 -23.64 -10.60
CA GLU A 658 -16.75 -24.32 -11.81
C GLU A 658 -15.56 -24.25 -12.75
N LYS A 659 -15.01 -25.44 -13.10
CA LYS A 659 -14.05 -25.51 -14.20
C LYS A 659 -14.66 -24.71 -15.34
N PRO A 660 -13.92 -23.81 -15.99
CA PRO A 660 -14.41 -23.13 -17.16
C PRO A 660 -15.04 -24.22 -18.02
N LYS A 661 -16.33 -24.15 -18.28
CA LYS A 661 -16.93 -24.97 -19.31
C LYS A 661 -16.09 -24.69 -20.53
N ASP A 662 -15.42 -25.72 -21.03
CA ASP A 662 -14.67 -25.60 -22.26
C ASP A 662 -15.62 -24.96 -23.28
N MET A 663 -15.27 -23.75 -23.73
CA MET A 663 -16.07 -22.95 -24.67
C MET A 663 -16.21 -23.64 -26.04
N TYR A 664 -15.74 -24.89 -26.10
CA TYR A 664 -15.68 -25.73 -27.32
C TYR A 664 -16.47 -27.05 -27.21
N GLU A 665 -17.25 -27.27 -26.11
CA GLU A 665 -17.98 -28.54 -25.96
C GLU A 665 -19.12 -28.74 -26.93
N ASP A 666 -19.63 -27.70 -27.57
CA ASP A 666 -20.79 -27.80 -28.47
C ASP A 666 -20.50 -27.75 -29.98
N ASP A 667 -19.23 -27.50 -30.41
CA ASP A 667 -18.90 -27.25 -31.82
C ASP A 667 -18.08 -28.35 -32.51
N TYR A 668 -17.67 -29.41 -31.81
CA TYR A 668 -16.86 -30.49 -32.43
C TYR A 668 -17.56 -31.83 -32.38
N THR A 669 -17.50 -32.54 -33.51
CA THR A 669 -17.95 -33.97 -33.62
C THR A 669 -17.00 -34.89 -32.86
N ASP A 670 -17.48 -36.08 -32.47
CA ASP A 670 -16.66 -37.06 -31.73
C ASP A 670 -15.36 -37.46 -32.50
N GLU A 671 -15.36 -37.44 -33.84
CA GLU A 671 -14.15 -37.68 -34.66
C GLU A 671 -13.16 -36.51 -34.59
N GLU A 672 -13.65 -35.25 -34.48
CA GLU A 672 -12.78 -34.07 -34.33
C GLU A 672 -12.20 -33.97 -32.91
N ARG A 673 -12.92 -34.46 -31.91
CA ARG A 673 -12.41 -34.58 -30.53
C ARG A 673 -11.30 -35.62 -30.42
N GLU A 674 -11.42 -36.78 -31.01
CA GLU A 674 -10.34 -37.79 -31.06
C GLU A 674 -9.08 -37.29 -31.76
N ILE A 675 -9.22 -36.47 -32.81
CA ILE A 675 -8.07 -35.84 -33.50
C ILE A 675 -7.42 -34.75 -32.61
N LEU A 676 -8.22 -33.94 -31.90
CA LEU A 676 -7.73 -32.90 -31.00
C LEU A 676 -7.02 -33.51 -29.78
N ASP A 677 -7.59 -34.54 -29.16
CA ASP A 677 -7.00 -35.26 -28.04
C ASP A 677 -5.72 -36.01 -28.48
N GLY A 678 -5.66 -36.52 -29.70
CA GLY A 678 -4.46 -37.10 -30.27
C GLY A 678 -3.34 -36.06 -30.45
N LEU A 679 -3.67 -34.86 -30.93
CA LEU A 679 -2.71 -33.75 -31.09
C LEU A 679 -2.24 -33.18 -29.72
N LEU A 680 -3.12 -33.05 -28.73
CA LEU A 680 -2.79 -32.60 -27.39
C LEU A 680 -1.89 -33.61 -26.64
N ASN A 681 -2.11 -34.92 -26.84
CA ASN A 681 -1.27 -35.97 -26.26
C ASN A 681 0.13 -36.04 -26.90
N ASP A 682 0.27 -35.70 -28.17
CA ASP A 682 1.58 -35.61 -28.83
C ASP A 682 2.33 -34.31 -28.50
N MET A 683 1.63 -33.22 -28.19
CA MET A 683 2.24 -31.94 -27.75
C MET A 683 2.83 -31.98 -26.33
N GLY A 684 2.44 -32.97 -25.53
CA GLY A 684 2.96 -33.18 -24.16
C GLY A 684 4.26 -33.98 -24.08
N LYS A 685 4.81 -34.47 -25.19
CA LYS A 685 6.04 -35.27 -25.19
C LYS A 685 7.22 -34.56 -25.82
N CYS A 686 8.39 -34.76 -25.21
CA CYS A 686 9.64 -34.19 -25.67
C CYS A 686 10.05 -34.81 -27.04
N PRO A 687 10.33 -33.99 -28.07
CA PRO A 687 10.75 -34.50 -29.37
C PRO A 687 12.13 -35.17 -29.36
N GLU A 688 12.96 -34.89 -28.34
CA GLU A 688 14.31 -35.44 -28.21
C GLU A 688 14.36 -36.77 -27.48
N CYS A 689 13.57 -36.96 -26.42
CA CYS A 689 13.66 -38.15 -25.57
C CYS A 689 12.33 -38.85 -25.29
N GLY A 690 11.20 -38.27 -25.71
CA GLY A 690 9.87 -38.82 -25.44
C GLY A 690 9.35 -38.63 -24.02
N GLY A 691 10.10 -37.92 -23.16
CA GLY A 691 9.73 -37.59 -21.78
C GLY A 691 8.66 -36.53 -21.70
N GLU A 692 8.12 -36.30 -20.48
CA GLU A 692 7.04 -35.36 -20.26
C GLU A 692 7.53 -33.91 -20.35
N MET A 693 6.79 -33.10 -21.13
CA MET A 693 7.04 -31.64 -21.22
C MET A 693 6.14 -30.89 -20.26
N VAL A 694 6.72 -30.09 -19.38
CA VAL A 694 5.97 -29.20 -18.46
C VAL A 694 6.06 -27.76 -18.92
N TYR A 695 4.95 -27.05 -18.82
CA TYR A 695 4.90 -25.61 -19.13
C TYR A 695 5.34 -24.82 -17.91
N THR A 696 6.46 -24.13 -18.03
CA THR A 696 7.01 -23.29 -16.94
C THR A 696 7.59 -22.00 -17.50
N ASN A 697 7.33 -20.87 -16.84
CA ASN A 697 7.84 -19.55 -17.24
C ASN A 697 7.58 -19.15 -18.71
N ASN A 698 6.41 -19.43 -19.24
CA ASN A 698 6.01 -19.20 -20.63
C ASN A 698 6.82 -20.03 -21.66
N CYS A 699 7.43 -21.13 -21.24
CA CYS A 699 8.11 -22.05 -22.12
C CYS A 699 7.87 -23.49 -21.69
N THR A 700 7.93 -24.45 -22.65
CA THR A 700 7.91 -25.86 -22.33
C THR A 700 9.31 -26.37 -22.04
N LEU A 701 9.48 -27.15 -20.98
CA LEU A 701 10.72 -27.77 -20.56
C LEU A 701 10.52 -29.26 -20.34
N CYS A 702 11.39 -30.10 -20.94
CA CYS A 702 11.41 -31.52 -20.64
C CYS A 702 12.11 -31.76 -19.29
N LEU A 703 11.44 -32.43 -18.36
CA LEU A 703 12.02 -32.76 -17.06
C LEU A 703 13.11 -33.84 -17.12
N ASP A 704 13.08 -34.70 -18.15
CA ASP A 704 14.02 -35.82 -18.28
C ASP A 704 15.35 -35.46 -18.97
N CYS A 705 15.31 -34.63 -20.03
CA CYS A 705 16.52 -34.27 -20.77
C CYS A 705 16.88 -32.80 -20.82
N GLY A 706 16.02 -31.90 -20.25
CA GLY A 706 16.24 -30.46 -20.24
C GLY A 706 15.98 -29.76 -21.58
N HIS A 707 15.44 -30.46 -22.58
CA HIS A 707 15.10 -29.85 -23.87
C HIS A 707 14.03 -28.75 -23.70
N SER A 708 14.27 -27.58 -24.30
CA SER A 708 13.33 -26.48 -24.34
C SER A 708 13.35 -25.81 -25.71
N PRO A 709 12.20 -25.69 -26.40
CA PRO A 709 12.14 -25.04 -27.71
C PRO A 709 12.34 -23.53 -27.65
N CYS A 710 12.47 -22.96 -26.42
CA CYS A 710 12.65 -21.53 -26.20
C CYS A 710 14.10 -21.15 -25.84
N SER A 711 15.07 -22.03 -25.96
CA SER A 711 16.49 -21.77 -25.71
C SER A 711 17.19 -21.13 -26.91
#